data_ecffce928a02d4ad73a963c61018ab67
#
_entry.id   ecffce928a02d4ad73a963c61018ab67
#
_cell.length_a   1.000
_cell.length_b   1.000
_cell.length_c   1.000
_cell.angle_alpha   90.00
_cell.angle_beta   90.00
_cell.angle_gamma   90.00
#
_symmetry.space_group_name_H-M   'P 1'
#
loop_
_entity.id
_entity.type
_entity.pdbx_description
1 polymer ?
#
loop_
_entity_poly.entity_id
_entity_poly.type
_entity_poly.pdbx_seq_one_letter_code
_entity_poly.pdbx_strand_id
1 'polypeptide(L)'
;MTPPPPGRAALGAPRARVLGPLTRSGLLLRLLLLLWAAAAAAQGHWRSGPRISAVWKGQDRVDFGQIEPHTVLFHEPGSTSVWVGGRGKVYFFDFPEGKNASRRSVTIGSTKGSCQDRRDCENYITLLERQGEGLLICGTNARRPSCWKLMNGTVEPLGEKRGYAPFSPDENSLVLFDGKEVYSTIRKQEYNGKIPRFRRIEGESELYTSDTVMQNPQFIKATIVHQDQAYNDKIYYFFREDNPDKNPEAPLNVSRVAQLCKGDQGGESSLSVSKWNTFLKAMLVCSDTASNKNFNRLQDVFLLPDPSGQWRDTRVYGVFSNPWNYSAVCVYSLSDIDKVFRTSSLKDYHTALPNPRPGKCLPDHQPVPTETFQVADSHPEVAQRVEPMGPLKTPLFHSKYHYQKVVVHRMQARNGETFHVLYLTTDRGTIHKVLESVGQEHSLVFNIMEIQPFRHAAAIQAMTLDTDRRKLYVNSQWEVSQVPLDLCEVYGGGCHGCLMARDPFCGWNQGRCVSIYSTQESVLQSINPDEPHKQCPNPKPDEPPVQKVSLARNSRYYLSCPMESRHATYSWRHNKTVEQRCEPGHQSPNCILFIENFTSRHHGHYHCEAQEGSYFREAQHWELLPEDGATAEHLLGHARALAASLWLGVLPTLVLGLLVH
;
A
#
# COMPACT_ATOMS: atom_id res chain seq x y z
N MET A 1 46.14 37.38 47.81
CA MET A 1 47.15 36.44 48.36
C MET A 1 47.22 35.25 47.45
N THR A 2 48.38 35.09 46.81
CA THR A 2 48.76 34.11 45.77
C THR A 2 48.91 32.71 46.32
N PRO A 3 48.64 31.64 45.53
CA PRO A 3 48.88 30.26 45.93
C PRO A 3 50.32 29.82 45.58
N PRO A 4 50.87 28.78 46.26
CA PRO A 4 52.20 28.23 45.99
C PRO A 4 52.16 27.11 44.89
N PRO A 5 53.33 26.74 44.33
CA PRO A 5 53.44 25.91 43.12
C PRO A 5 53.51 24.40 43.40
N PRO A 6 53.45 23.52 42.35
CA PRO A 6 53.19 22.10 42.46
C PRO A 6 54.46 21.25 42.59
N GLY A 7 54.35 20.16 43.40
CA GLY A 7 55.33 19.12 43.55
C GLY A 7 55.33 18.11 42.38
N ARG A 8 56.52 17.76 41.87
CA ARG A 8 56.79 16.69 40.91
C ARG A 8 56.54 15.33 41.55
N ALA A 9 55.78 14.47 40.91
CA ALA A 9 55.73 13.05 41.21
C ALA A 9 56.02 12.23 39.95
N ALA A 10 56.74 11.16 40.16
CA ALA A 10 57.48 10.35 39.22
C ALA A 10 56.63 9.57 38.20
N LEU A 11 57.20 9.41 37.01
CA LEU A 11 56.75 8.56 35.91
C LEU A 11 56.79 7.07 36.30
N GLY A 12 55.59 6.45 36.39
CA GLY A 12 55.42 5.01 36.40
C GLY A 12 54.99 4.55 35.00
N ALA A 13 55.79 3.71 34.35
CA ALA A 13 55.52 3.14 33.05
C ALA A 13 54.28 2.24 33.05
N PRO A 14 53.43 2.24 32.00
CA PRO A 14 52.31 1.32 31.92
C PRO A 14 52.79 -0.08 31.53
N ARG A 15 52.41 -1.05 32.37
CA ARG A 15 52.56 -2.48 32.06
C ARG A 15 51.70 -2.82 30.84
N ALA A 16 52.32 -3.25 29.75
CA ALA A 16 51.68 -3.86 28.62
C ALA A 16 50.91 -5.12 29.05
N ARG A 17 49.60 -5.13 28.89
CA ARG A 17 48.77 -6.34 28.94
C ARG A 17 49.09 -7.18 27.70
N VAL A 18 49.70 -8.30 27.89
CA VAL A 18 49.89 -9.35 26.88
C VAL A 18 48.48 -9.88 26.52
N LEU A 19 48.01 -9.53 25.33
CA LEU A 19 46.88 -10.19 24.71
C LEU A 19 47.30 -11.62 24.35
N GLY A 20 46.71 -12.61 25.00
CA GLY A 20 46.91 -14.02 24.69
C GLY A 20 46.44 -14.31 23.24
N PRO A 21 46.98 -15.38 22.62
CA PRO A 21 46.65 -15.70 21.23
C PRO A 21 45.18 -16.04 21.10
N LEU A 22 44.44 -15.20 20.36
CA LEU A 22 43.08 -15.50 19.89
C LEU A 22 43.16 -16.78 19.04
N THR A 23 42.61 -17.86 19.56
CA THR A 23 42.55 -19.14 18.84
C THR A 23 41.86 -18.92 17.48
N ARG A 24 42.47 -19.46 16.42
CA ARG A 24 41.97 -19.41 15.04
C ARG A 24 40.48 -19.77 14.92
N SER A 25 39.95 -20.59 15.83
CA SER A 25 38.55 -20.99 15.95
C SER A 25 37.63 -19.83 16.33
N GLY A 26 38.03 -18.87 17.19
CA GLY A 26 37.17 -17.73 17.56
C GLY A 26 37.06 -16.69 16.47
N LEU A 27 38.09 -16.55 15.63
CA LEU A 27 38.04 -15.64 14.47
C LEU A 27 37.16 -16.20 13.35
N LEU A 28 37.24 -17.51 13.10
CA LEU A 28 36.38 -18.21 12.14
C LEU A 28 34.90 -18.17 12.54
N LEU A 29 34.60 -18.36 13.83
CA LEU A 29 33.22 -18.30 14.33
C LEU A 29 32.64 -16.88 14.21
N ARG A 30 33.42 -15.84 14.48
CA ARG A 30 33.01 -14.44 14.29
C ARG A 30 32.87 -14.09 12.83
N LEU A 31 33.70 -14.56 11.93
CA LEU A 31 33.56 -14.38 10.49
C LEU A 31 32.33 -15.10 9.95
N LEU A 32 32.05 -16.33 10.42
CA LEU A 32 30.86 -17.08 10.07
C LEU A 32 29.60 -16.39 10.59
N LEU A 33 29.58 -15.84 11.81
CA LEU A 33 28.44 -15.07 12.34
C LEU A 33 28.24 -13.75 11.59
N LEU A 34 29.32 -13.07 11.20
CA LEU A 34 29.22 -11.85 10.37
C LEU A 34 28.74 -12.15 8.94
N LEU A 35 29.20 -13.25 8.35
CA LEU A 35 28.72 -13.71 7.05
C LEU A 35 27.26 -14.16 7.12
N TRP A 36 26.85 -14.81 8.20
CA TRP A 36 25.47 -15.21 8.42
C TRP A 36 24.55 -13.99 8.64
N ALA A 37 24.99 -13.00 9.43
CA ALA A 37 24.29 -11.74 9.63
C ALA A 37 24.18 -10.90 8.34
N ALA A 38 25.24 -10.87 7.52
CA ALA A 38 25.25 -10.22 6.22
C ALA A 38 24.33 -10.94 5.22
N ALA A 39 24.30 -12.27 5.23
CA ALA A 39 23.40 -13.08 4.41
C ALA A 39 21.92 -12.90 4.84
N ALA A 40 21.65 -12.84 6.16
CA ALA A 40 20.32 -12.57 6.69
C ALA A 40 19.85 -11.14 6.39
N ALA A 41 20.74 -10.15 6.47
CA ALA A 41 20.44 -8.77 6.09
C ALA A 41 20.20 -8.62 4.57
N ALA A 42 20.97 -9.33 3.74
CA ALA A 42 20.75 -9.39 2.30
C ALA A 42 19.40 -10.06 1.94
N GLN A 43 19.03 -11.12 2.66
CA GLN A 43 17.72 -11.79 2.48
C GLN A 43 16.53 -10.91 2.87
N GLY A 44 16.67 -10.01 3.88
CA GLY A 44 15.61 -9.10 4.30
C GLY A 44 15.27 -8.03 3.26
N HIS A 45 16.23 -7.62 2.42
CA HIS A 45 16.06 -6.49 1.51
C HIS A 45 15.31 -6.81 0.21
N TRP A 46 15.44 -8.02 -0.33
CA TRP A 46 14.76 -8.40 -1.57
C TRP A 46 13.32 -8.89 -1.36
N ARG A 47 12.95 -9.29 -0.15
CA ARG A 47 11.57 -9.65 0.22
C ARG A 47 10.62 -8.45 0.30
N SER A 48 11.12 -7.22 0.29
CA SER A 48 10.30 -6.00 0.36
C SER A 48 9.67 -5.59 -0.96
N GLY A 49 10.16 -6.09 -2.10
CA GLY A 49 9.59 -5.85 -3.43
C GLY A 49 8.67 -6.98 -3.87
N PRO A 50 7.77 -6.74 -4.87
CA PRO A 50 6.88 -7.77 -5.40
C PRO A 50 7.64 -8.87 -6.13
N ARG A 51 7.26 -10.14 -5.88
CA ARG A 51 7.86 -11.28 -6.55
C ARG A 51 7.60 -11.30 -8.05
N ILE A 52 6.37 -10.98 -8.44
CA ILE A 52 5.96 -10.91 -9.85
C ILE A 52 5.19 -9.63 -10.14
N SER A 53 5.01 -9.32 -11.41
CA SER A 53 4.13 -8.25 -11.88
C SER A 53 3.04 -8.84 -12.74
N ALA A 54 1.79 -8.48 -12.45
CA ALA A 54 0.62 -8.92 -13.17
C ALA A 54 -0.16 -7.71 -13.71
N VAL A 55 -0.51 -7.77 -14.99
CA VAL A 55 -1.45 -6.82 -15.61
C VAL A 55 -2.83 -7.45 -15.55
N TRP A 56 -3.75 -6.81 -14.87
CA TRP A 56 -5.15 -7.27 -14.87
C TRP A 56 -5.75 -7.05 -16.25
N LYS A 57 -6.06 -8.15 -16.95
CA LYS A 57 -6.60 -8.15 -18.32
C LYS A 57 -8.10 -8.43 -18.38
N GLY A 58 -8.77 -8.55 -17.23
CA GLY A 58 -10.18 -8.87 -17.14
C GLY A 58 -11.08 -7.84 -17.83
N GLN A 59 -12.29 -8.27 -18.17
CA GLN A 59 -13.34 -7.40 -18.75
C GLN A 59 -14.01 -6.49 -17.71
N ASP A 60 -13.62 -6.64 -16.43
CA ASP A 60 -14.19 -5.93 -15.28
C ASP A 60 -13.51 -4.57 -15.07
N ARG A 61 -13.35 -3.82 -16.17
CA ARG A 61 -12.84 -2.44 -16.19
C ARG A 61 -13.76 -1.57 -17.04
N VAL A 62 -14.27 -0.50 -16.44
CA VAL A 62 -15.22 0.40 -17.10
C VAL A 62 -14.76 1.84 -16.94
N ASP A 63 -14.65 2.57 -18.05
CA ASP A 63 -14.28 3.98 -18.04
C ASP A 63 -15.43 4.91 -17.64
N PHE A 64 -15.11 6.13 -17.20
CA PHE A 64 -16.09 7.18 -16.90
C PHE A 64 -16.65 7.86 -18.16
N GLY A 65 -16.01 7.69 -19.33
CA GLY A 65 -16.30 8.43 -20.55
C GLY A 65 -15.84 9.89 -20.53
N GLN A 66 -15.29 10.35 -19.42
CA GLN A 66 -14.66 11.66 -19.22
C GLN A 66 -13.62 11.58 -18.08
N ILE A 67 -12.78 12.59 -17.96
CA ILE A 67 -11.82 12.68 -16.85
C ILE A 67 -12.55 13.14 -15.58
N GLU A 68 -12.39 12.38 -14.50
CA GLU A 68 -12.88 12.71 -13.16
C GLU A 68 -11.70 13.01 -12.22
N PRO A 69 -11.31 14.28 -12.08
CA PRO A 69 -10.08 14.65 -11.34
C PRO A 69 -10.20 14.39 -9.84
N HIS A 70 -11.41 14.33 -9.32
CA HIS A 70 -11.72 14.00 -7.92
C HIS A 70 -12.89 13.05 -7.87
N THR A 71 -12.74 11.95 -7.16
CA THR A 71 -13.78 10.94 -6.98
C THR A 71 -13.82 10.41 -5.56
N VAL A 72 -15.01 10.05 -5.12
CA VAL A 72 -15.29 9.27 -3.93
C VAL A 72 -15.96 7.97 -4.32
N LEU A 73 -15.56 6.85 -3.71
CA LEU A 73 -16.07 5.52 -4.00
C LEU A 73 -16.84 4.97 -2.80
N PHE A 74 -18.04 4.44 -3.06
CA PHE A 74 -18.85 3.73 -2.08
C PHE A 74 -19.23 2.36 -2.61
N HIS A 75 -18.98 1.33 -1.82
CA HIS A 75 -19.37 -0.06 -2.09
C HIS A 75 -20.27 -0.55 -0.96
N GLU A 76 -21.39 -1.15 -1.32
CA GLU A 76 -22.27 -1.82 -0.38
C GLU A 76 -21.80 -3.27 -0.22
N PRO A 77 -21.48 -3.72 1.01
CA PRO A 77 -21.00 -5.08 1.23
C PRO A 77 -21.89 -6.14 0.61
N GLY A 78 -21.29 -7.16 -0.04
CA GLY A 78 -22.00 -8.24 -0.70
C GLY A 78 -22.67 -7.88 -2.05
N SER A 79 -22.60 -6.63 -2.50
CA SER A 79 -23.11 -6.19 -3.80
C SER A 79 -22.04 -6.38 -4.90
N THR A 80 -22.49 -6.57 -6.15
CA THR A 80 -21.61 -6.59 -7.33
C THR A 80 -21.26 -5.19 -7.84
N SER A 81 -21.84 -4.16 -7.21
CA SER A 81 -21.82 -2.81 -7.74
C SER A 81 -21.13 -1.82 -6.83
N VAL A 82 -20.63 -0.75 -7.43
CA VAL A 82 -20.05 0.39 -6.73
C VAL A 82 -20.63 1.69 -7.23
N TRP A 83 -20.76 2.64 -6.31
CA TRP A 83 -21.11 4.02 -6.61
C TRP A 83 -19.86 4.88 -6.58
N VAL A 84 -19.72 5.76 -7.58
CA VAL A 84 -18.58 6.70 -7.63
C VAL A 84 -19.11 8.09 -7.86
N GLY A 85 -18.83 8.98 -6.93
CA GLY A 85 -19.09 10.40 -7.06
C GLY A 85 -17.98 11.08 -7.84
N GLY A 86 -18.37 11.86 -8.85
CA GLY A 86 -17.44 12.67 -9.65
C GLY A 86 -17.93 14.10 -9.78
N ARG A 87 -17.60 14.74 -10.88
CA ARG A 87 -17.97 16.13 -11.16
C ARG A 87 -19.40 16.25 -11.67
N GLY A 88 -20.32 16.73 -10.82
CA GLY A 88 -21.73 16.91 -11.12
C GLY A 88 -22.50 15.64 -11.46
N LYS A 89 -21.93 14.48 -11.16
CA LYS A 89 -22.49 13.16 -11.46
C LYS A 89 -22.18 12.15 -10.38
N VAL A 90 -23.07 11.18 -10.26
CA VAL A 90 -22.82 9.94 -9.55
C VAL A 90 -22.94 8.81 -10.56
N TYR A 91 -21.91 7.98 -10.61
CA TYR A 91 -21.82 6.82 -11.48
C TYR A 91 -22.18 5.57 -10.69
N PHE A 92 -22.89 4.67 -11.32
CA PHE A 92 -23.16 3.33 -10.84
C PHE A 92 -22.49 2.34 -11.78
N PHE A 93 -21.57 1.55 -11.27
CA PHE A 93 -20.89 0.47 -11.99
C PHE A 93 -21.36 -0.85 -11.41
N ASP A 94 -21.77 -1.75 -12.29
CA ASP A 94 -22.17 -3.11 -11.92
C ASP A 94 -21.25 -4.12 -12.61
N PHE A 95 -20.75 -5.07 -11.85
CA PHE A 95 -19.81 -6.10 -12.25
C PHE A 95 -20.43 -7.50 -12.05
N PRO A 96 -21.46 -7.86 -12.81
CA PRO A 96 -22.14 -9.13 -12.65
C PRO A 96 -21.24 -10.28 -13.08
N GLU A 97 -21.30 -11.40 -12.35
CA GLU A 97 -20.50 -12.59 -12.67
C GLU A 97 -20.87 -13.15 -14.05
N GLY A 98 -19.86 -13.45 -14.88
CA GLY A 98 -20.02 -14.04 -16.21
C GLY A 98 -20.69 -13.12 -17.27
N LYS A 99 -20.83 -11.82 -16.99
CA LYS A 99 -21.37 -10.83 -17.93
C LYS A 99 -20.44 -9.61 -17.99
N ASN A 100 -20.59 -8.84 -19.07
CA ASN A 100 -19.85 -7.58 -19.18
C ASN A 100 -20.28 -6.58 -18.10
N ALA A 101 -19.32 -5.89 -17.54
CA ALA A 101 -19.55 -4.80 -16.60
C ALA A 101 -20.31 -3.66 -17.27
N SER A 102 -21.17 -2.98 -16.52
CA SER A 102 -22.04 -1.92 -17.03
C SER A 102 -21.85 -0.63 -16.24
N ARG A 103 -22.16 0.49 -16.88
CA ARG A 103 -22.12 1.82 -16.28
C ARG A 103 -23.45 2.55 -16.51
N ARG A 104 -23.96 3.14 -15.45
CA ARG A 104 -25.02 4.15 -15.49
C ARG A 104 -24.57 5.40 -14.77
N SER A 105 -25.12 6.55 -15.08
CA SER A 105 -24.82 7.80 -14.37
C SER A 105 -26.07 8.60 -14.11
N VAL A 106 -26.07 9.30 -12.96
CA VAL A 106 -27.14 10.21 -12.55
C VAL A 106 -26.51 11.59 -12.39
N THR A 107 -27.12 12.58 -13.04
CA THR A 107 -26.68 13.97 -12.91
C THR A 107 -27.20 14.57 -11.61
N ILE A 108 -26.27 15.16 -10.85
CA ILE A 108 -26.58 15.89 -9.63
C ILE A 108 -26.55 17.38 -9.97
N GLY A 109 -27.68 18.05 -9.84
CA GLY A 109 -27.78 19.46 -10.18
C GLY A 109 -26.77 20.32 -9.42
N SER A 110 -26.24 21.37 -10.07
CA SER A 110 -25.45 22.40 -9.40
C SER A 110 -26.24 23.72 -9.40
N THR A 111 -26.15 24.46 -8.30
CA THR A 111 -26.59 25.85 -8.28
C THR A 111 -25.54 26.69 -9.01
N LYS A 112 -25.97 27.46 -10.02
CA LYS A 112 -25.07 28.44 -10.65
C LYS A 112 -24.78 29.54 -9.62
N GLY A 113 -23.67 29.45 -8.94
CA GLY A 113 -23.20 30.47 -8.02
C GLY A 113 -22.40 31.57 -8.74
N SER A 114 -22.22 32.72 -8.09
CA SER A 114 -21.31 33.78 -8.52
C SER A 114 -19.89 33.44 -8.10
N CYS A 115 -19.27 32.45 -8.71
CA CYS A 115 -17.89 32.04 -8.43
C CYS A 115 -16.97 32.57 -9.55
N GLN A 116 -15.75 32.96 -9.20
CA GLN A 116 -14.78 33.54 -10.13
C GLN A 116 -13.81 32.49 -10.69
N ASP A 117 -13.50 31.46 -9.92
CA ASP A 117 -12.64 30.36 -10.36
C ASP A 117 -13.50 29.24 -10.96
N ARG A 118 -13.16 28.87 -12.21
CA ARG A 118 -13.89 27.85 -12.98
C ARG A 118 -13.96 26.50 -12.27
N ARG A 119 -12.93 26.13 -11.51
CA ARG A 119 -12.84 24.89 -10.73
C ARG A 119 -13.78 24.91 -9.53
N ASP A 120 -13.81 26.00 -8.79
CA ASP A 120 -14.68 26.16 -7.61
C ASP A 120 -16.16 26.32 -7.98
N CYS A 121 -16.47 26.58 -9.28
CA CYS A 121 -17.83 26.72 -9.78
C CYS A 121 -18.53 25.39 -10.08
N GLU A 122 -17.84 24.28 -9.95
CA GLU A 122 -18.39 22.96 -10.22
C GLU A 122 -18.87 22.28 -8.96
N ASN A 123 -19.70 21.26 -9.12
CA ASN A 123 -20.14 20.42 -8.01
C ASN A 123 -19.32 19.12 -7.98
N TYR A 124 -18.36 19.01 -7.08
CA TYR A 124 -17.63 17.77 -6.84
C TYR A 124 -18.33 16.99 -5.74
N ILE A 125 -18.72 15.76 -6.05
CA ILE A 125 -19.28 14.85 -5.04
C ILE A 125 -18.15 14.35 -4.16
N THR A 126 -18.27 14.59 -2.85
CA THR A 126 -17.23 14.30 -1.85
C THR A 126 -17.69 13.30 -0.81
N LEU A 127 -18.99 12.99 -0.78
CA LEU A 127 -19.57 12.05 0.18
C LEU A 127 -20.66 11.22 -0.50
N LEU A 128 -20.57 9.91 -0.32
CA LEU A 128 -21.60 8.91 -0.64
C LEU A 128 -21.79 8.03 0.60
N GLU A 129 -23.02 7.93 1.10
CA GLU A 129 -23.32 7.15 2.30
C GLU A 129 -24.71 6.54 2.21
N ARG A 130 -24.87 5.30 2.69
CA ARG A 130 -26.17 4.63 2.73
C ARG A 130 -27.02 5.19 3.88
N GLN A 131 -28.22 5.67 3.57
CA GLN A 131 -29.19 6.10 4.59
C GLN A 131 -30.55 5.43 4.34
N GLY A 132 -30.82 4.38 5.10
CA GLY A 132 -31.98 3.52 4.90
C GLY A 132 -31.98 2.92 3.48
N GLU A 133 -33.07 3.07 2.74
CA GLU A 133 -33.18 2.58 1.35
C GLU A 133 -32.50 3.51 0.32
N GLY A 134 -32.13 4.73 0.70
CA GLY A 134 -31.56 5.73 -0.19
C GLY A 134 -30.05 5.89 -0.05
N LEU A 135 -29.43 6.50 -1.06
CA LEU A 135 -28.03 6.93 -1.04
C LEU A 135 -27.98 8.45 -0.78
N LEU A 136 -27.37 8.84 0.32
CA LEU A 136 -27.03 10.25 0.59
C LEU A 136 -25.84 10.63 -0.28
N ILE A 137 -25.96 11.73 -0.98
CA ILE A 137 -24.96 12.31 -1.87
C ILE A 137 -24.72 13.74 -1.43
N CYS A 138 -23.48 14.09 -1.11
CA CYS A 138 -23.15 15.49 -0.82
C CYS A 138 -21.93 15.95 -1.63
N GLY A 139 -21.93 17.23 -1.98
CA GLY A 139 -20.87 17.80 -2.80
C GLY A 139 -20.65 19.29 -2.54
N THR A 140 -19.60 19.82 -3.17
CA THR A 140 -19.14 21.22 -3.00
C THR A 140 -20.14 22.25 -3.55
N ASN A 141 -20.90 21.88 -4.57
CA ASN A 141 -21.97 22.65 -5.19
C ASN A 141 -21.64 24.13 -5.38
N ALA A 142 -20.55 24.42 -6.07
CA ALA A 142 -20.08 25.78 -6.33
C ALA A 142 -19.87 26.60 -5.03
N ARG A 143 -19.15 26.07 -4.06
CA ARG A 143 -18.87 26.65 -2.73
C ARG A 143 -20.12 26.80 -1.84
N ARG A 144 -21.20 26.07 -2.17
CA ARG A 144 -22.43 25.97 -1.36
C ARG A 144 -22.72 24.52 -1.02
N PRO A 145 -21.95 23.90 -0.11
CA PRO A 145 -22.05 22.49 0.21
C PRO A 145 -23.49 22.04 0.40
N SER A 146 -23.94 21.15 -0.47
CA SER A 146 -25.34 20.70 -0.52
C SER A 146 -25.43 19.19 -0.62
N CYS A 147 -26.55 18.64 -0.20
CA CYS A 147 -26.80 17.22 -0.23
C CYS A 147 -28.08 16.89 -1.02
N TRP A 148 -28.11 15.67 -1.52
CA TRP A 148 -29.23 15.06 -2.24
C TRP A 148 -29.43 13.64 -1.74
N LYS A 149 -30.63 13.13 -1.88
CA LYS A 149 -30.97 11.73 -1.64
C LYS A 149 -31.36 11.06 -2.96
N LEU A 150 -30.71 9.97 -3.28
CA LEU A 150 -31.05 9.14 -4.44
C LEU A 150 -31.87 7.95 -3.97
N MET A 151 -33.09 7.83 -4.43
CA MET A 151 -34.01 6.70 -4.20
C MET A 151 -34.67 6.29 -5.48
N ASN A 152 -34.69 5.01 -5.81
CA ASN A 152 -35.39 4.45 -6.99
C ASN A 152 -35.09 5.21 -8.29
N GLY A 153 -33.85 5.68 -8.47
CA GLY A 153 -33.44 6.45 -9.65
C GLY A 153 -33.82 7.93 -9.63
N THR A 154 -34.56 8.40 -8.62
CA THR A 154 -34.94 9.80 -8.43
C THR A 154 -34.02 10.50 -7.46
N VAL A 155 -33.59 11.72 -7.83
CA VAL A 155 -32.71 12.58 -7.00
C VAL A 155 -33.57 13.65 -6.33
N GLU A 156 -33.64 13.62 -5.02
CA GLU A 156 -34.32 14.60 -4.19
C GLU A 156 -33.31 15.56 -3.55
N PRO A 157 -33.40 16.89 -3.76
CA PRO A 157 -32.51 17.85 -3.12
C PRO A 157 -32.84 18.00 -1.64
N LEU A 158 -31.87 17.86 -0.78
CA LEU A 158 -31.97 18.10 0.66
C LEU A 158 -31.50 19.51 1.06
N GLY A 159 -31.00 20.31 0.10
CA GLY A 159 -30.49 21.65 0.30
C GLY A 159 -29.11 21.73 0.91
N GLU A 160 -28.74 22.90 1.42
CA GLU A 160 -27.43 23.14 2.05
C GLU A 160 -27.32 22.35 3.35
N LYS A 161 -26.24 21.57 3.46
CA LYS A 161 -25.87 20.80 4.65
C LYS A 161 -24.44 21.14 5.05
N ARG A 162 -24.31 22.06 6.00
CA ARG A 162 -23.01 22.53 6.49
C ARG A 162 -22.29 21.46 7.30
N GLY A 163 -21.01 21.23 6.98
CA GLY A 163 -20.21 20.20 7.62
C GLY A 163 -20.34 18.80 7.03
N TYR A 164 -21.15 18.59 5.97
CA TYR A 164 -21.27 17.30 5.26
C TYR A 164 -20.40 17.23 4.01
N ALA A 165 -20.17 18.34 3.35
CA ALA A 165 -19.24 18.44 2.23
C ALA A 165 -18.37 19.69 2.36
N PRO A 166 -17.14 19.69 1.83
CA PRO A 166 -16.25 20.84 1.88
C PRO A 166 -16.68 21.92 0.87
N PHE A 167 -16.12 23.12 1.03
CA PHE A 167 -16.34 24.21 0.08
C PHE A 167 -15.53 24.06 -1.19
N SER A 168 -14.39 23.37 -1.13
CA SER A 168 -13.54 23.02 -2.25
C SER A 168 -13.16 21.53 -2.21
N PRO A 169 -13.03 20.84 -3.36
CA PRO A 169 -12.68 19.42 -3.41
C PRO A 169 -11.27 19.12 -2.86
N ASP A 170 -10.41 20.13 -2.77
CA ASP A 170 -9.03 19.98 -2.28
C ASP A 170 -8.93 20.09 -0.76
N GLU A 171 -10.01 20.44 -0.06
CA GLU A 171 -10.01 20.48 1.38
C GLU A 171 -9.94 19.07 1.97
N ASN A 172 -9.01 18.89 2.92
CA ASN A 172 -8.93 17.66 3.69
C ASN A 172 -10.19 17.48 4.52
N SER A 173 -11.04 16.54 4.14
CA SER A 173 -12.35 16.32 4.74
C SER A 173 -12.55 14.86 5.12
N LEU A 174 -13.12 14.67 6.33
CA LEU A 174 -13.48 13.38 6.87
C LEU A 174 -14.88 13.47 7.45
N VAL A 175 -15.76 12.55 7.07
CA VAL A 175 -17.13 12.45 7.61
C VAL A 175 -17.38 11.03 8.03
N LEU A 176 -17.98 10.86 9.21
CA LEU A 176 -18.35 9.58 9.78
C LEU A 176 -19.78 9.67 10.32
N PHE A 177 -20.60 8.67 10.03
CA PHE A 177 -21.97 8.58 10.49
C PHE A 177 -22.13 7.49 11.56
N ASP A 178 -22.95 7.79 12.55
CA ASP A 178 -23.42 6.82 13.53
C ASP A 178 -24.88 7.11 13.90
N GLY A 179 -25.80 6.37 13.32
CA GLY A 179 -27.22 6.63 13.46
C GLY A 179 -27.61 8.03 12.95
N LYS A 180 -27.99 8.91 13.88
CA LYS A 180 -28.33 10.32 13.57
C LYS A 180 -27.15 11.28 13.73
N GLU A 181 -26.08 10.84 14.40
CA GLU A 181 -24.93 11.66 14.68
C GLU A 181 -23.99 11.71 13.48
N VAL A 182 -23.43 12.89 13.23
CA VAL A 182 -22.45 13.11 12.16
C VAL A 182 -21.19 13.68 12.76
N TYR A 183 -20.08 12.99 12.55
CA TYR A 183 -18.76 13.44 12.96
C TYR A 183 -18.00 13.94 11.75
N SER A 184 -17.45 15.14 11.82
CA SER A 184 -16.90 15.80 10.65
C SER A 184 -15.71 16.68 10.97
N THR A 185 -14.74 16.72 10.05
CA THR A 185 -13.63 17.66 10.07
C THR A 185 -13.89 18.90 9.20
N ILE A 186 -15.03 18.94 8.52
CA ILE A 186 -15.39 19.96 7.54
C ILE A 186 -15.83 21.24 8.24
N ARG A 187 -15.44 22.39 7.71
CA ARG A 187 -15.87 23.71 8.20
C ARG A 187 -17.37 23.92 7.95
N LYS A 188 -18.08 24.45 8.93
CA LYS A 188 -19.50 24.83 8.76
C LYS A 188 -19.69 26.13 7.99
N GLN A 189 -18.66 27.01 8.00
CA GLN A 189 -18.69 28.30 7.30
C GLN A 189 -17.38 28.50 6.54
N GLU A 190 -17.46 29.09 5.36
CA GLU A 190 -16.30 29.29 4.50
C GLU A 190 -15.24 30.19 5.12
N TYR A 191 -15.68 31.23 5.82
CA TYR A 191 -14.81 32.27 6.41
C TYR A 191 -14.43 32.06 7.87
N ASN A 192 -15.06 31.09 8.54
CA ASN A 192 -14.77 30.81 9.96
C ASN A 192 -13.58 29.88 10.11
N GLY A 193 -12.50 30.50 10.55
CA GLY A 193 -11.34 29.80 11.12
C GLY A 193 -10.58 28.94 10.11
N LYS A 194 -9.38 29.33 9.81
CA LYS A 194 -8.42 28.50 9.05
C LYS A 194 -8.04 27.20 9.79
N ILE A 195 -8.52 27.01 11.04
CA ILE A 195 -8.16 25.90 11.91
C ILE A 195 -9.15 24.77 11.70
N PRO A 196 -8.73 23.63 11.15
CA PRO A 196 -9.57 22.45 11.04
C PRO A 196 -9.94 21.92 12.43
N ARG A 197 -11.21 21.58 12.65
CA ARG A 197 -11.73 21.07 13.91
C ARG A 197 -12.38 19.71 13.66
N PHE A 198 -12.32 18.83 14.63
CA PHE A 198 -13.17 17.65 14.65
C PHE A 198 -14.48 17.99 15.39
N ARG A 199 -15.62 17.70 14.74
CA ARG A 199 -16.95 18.13 15.17
C ARG A 199 -17.90 16.95 15.31
N ARG A 200 -18.81 17.01 16.28
CA ARG A 200 -20.08 16.29 16.25
C ARG A 200 -21.18 17.28 15.89
N ILE A 201 -21.99 16.94 14.87
CA ILE A 201 -23.08 17.77 14.39
C ILE A 201 -24.38 17.05 14.71
N GLU A 202 -25.22 17.66 15.53
CA GLU A 202 -26.54 17.17 15.89
C GLU A 202 -27.56 18.31 15.69
N GLY A 203 -28.23 18.32 14.55
CA GLY A 203 -29.12 19.44 14.18
C GLY A 203 -28.37 20.79 14.19
N GLU A 204 -28.85 21.72 15.01
CA GLU A 204 -28.21 23.06 15.20
C GLU A 204 -27.05 23.05 16.17
N SER A 205 -27.00 22.08 17.10
CA SER A 205 -25.94 21.97 18.09
C SER A 205 -24.66 21.39 17.50
N GLU A 206 -23.52 21.74 18.07
CA GLU A 206 -22.26 21.12 17.74
C GLU A 206 -21.31 21.06 18.94
N LEU A 207 -20.52 19.99 19.00
CA LEU A 207 -19.29 19.94 19.78
C LEU A 207 -18.09 20.02 18.83
N TYR A 208 -17.04 20.75 19.22
CA TYR A 208 -15.82 20.84 18.40
C TYR A 208 -14.56 20.84 19.26
N THR A 209 -13.44 20.43 18.66
CA THR A 209 -12.13 20.51 19.32
C THR A 209 -11.69 21.96 19.48
N SER A 210 -11.04 22.27 20.58
CA SER A 210 -10.40 23.58 20.79
C SER A 210 -9.35 23.85 19.71
N ASP A 211 -9.14 25.13 19.38
CA ASP A 211 -8.22 25.56 18.33
C ASP A 211 -6.75 25.37 18.71
N THR A 212 -6.48 25.18 20.00
CA THR A 212 -5.13 25.02 20.57
C THR A 212 -4.61 23.59 20.58
N VAL A 213 -5.52 22.59 20.51
CA VAL A 213 -5.15 21.20 20.76
C VAL A 213 -4.50 20.48 19.57
N MET A 214 -4.59 21.04 18.37
CA MET A 214 -3.97 20.50 17.14
C MET A 214 -3.29 21.62 16.35
N GLN A 215 -2.18 21.28 15.68
CA GLN A 215 -1.39 22.21 14.86
C GLN A 215 -1.51 21.86 13.38
N ASN A 216 -2.31 22.62 12.61
CA ASN A 216 -2.52 22.41 11.16
C ASN A 216 -2.79 20.93 10.79
N PRO A 217 -3.79 20.28 11.42
CA PRO A 217 -4.00 18.84 11.25
C PRO A 217 -4.44 18.46 9.83
N GLN A 218 -3.91 17.32 9.38
CA GLN A 218 -4.33 16.62 8.16
C GLN A 218 -4.97 15.30 8.60
N PHE A 219 -6.30 15.22 8.55
CA PHE A 219 -7.04 14.05 9.00
C PHE A 219 -6.95 12.92 7.97
N ILE A 220 -6.72 11.71 8.44
CA ILE A 220 -6.50 10.52 7.60
C ILE A 220 -7.66 9.54 7.73
N LYS A 221 -8.05 9.19 8.97
CA LYS A 221 -9.09 8.20 9.25
C LYS A 221 -9.76 8.49 10.57
N ALA A 222 -11.06 8.24 10.67
CA ALA A 222 -11.78 8.17 11.93
C ALA A 222 -12.55 6.85 12.03
N THR A 223 -12.77 6.40 13.26
CA THR A 223 -13.56 5.20 13.53
C THR A 223 -14.20 5.30 14.91
N ILE A 224 -15.39 4.72 15.03
CA ILE A 224 -16.04 4.50 16.30
C ILE A 224 -15.71 3.10 16.77
N VAL A 225 -15.37 2.97 18.04
CA VAL A 225 -15.06 1.71 18.68
C VAL A 225 -16.05 1.52 19.82
N HIS A 226 -16.96 0.59 19.65
CA HIS A 226 -17.88 0.15 20.68
C HIS A 226 -17.13 -0.67 21.70
N GLN A 227 -17.26 -0.29 22.98
CA GLN A 227 -16.61 -0.98 24.08
C GLN A 227 -17.62 -1.82 24.88
N ASP A 228 -17.11 -2.55 25.89
CA ASP A 228 -17.94 -3.46 26.69
C ASP A 228 -19.12 -2.75 27.39
N GLN A 229 -18.98 -1.44 27.60
CA GLN A 229 -20.02 -0.58 28.16
C GLN A 229 -20.22 0.63 27.26
N ALA A 230 -21.44 0.89 26.83
CA ALA A 230 -21.78 1.89 25.84
C ALA A 230 -21.29 3.32 26.20
N TYR A 231 -21.29 3.69 27.49
CA TYR A 231 -20.76 5.01 27.90
C TYR A 231 -19.26 5.15 27.64
N ASN A 232 -18.56 4.01 27.48
CA ASN A 232 -17.12 3.98 27.19
C ASN A 232 -16.80 3.93 25.68
N ASP A 233 -17.82 3.96 24.84
CA ASP A 233 -17.63 4.03 23.38
C ASP A 233 -16.75 5.21 23.02
N LYS A 234 -15.80 4.97 22.14
CA LYS A 234 -14.78 5.95 21.78
C LYS A 234 -14.72 6.21 20.30
N ILE A 235 -14.37 7.43 19.97
CA ILE A 235 -14.01 7.82 18.63
C ILE A 235 -12.50 7.97 18.60
N TYR A 236 -11.84 7.18 17.75
CA TYR A 236 -10.44 7.35 17.43
C TYR A 236 -10.30 8.00 16.08
N TYR A 237 -9.44 9.00 15.95
CA TYR A 237 -9.07 9.53 14.66
C TYR A 237 -7.56 9.69 14.53
N PHE A 238 -7.10 9.38 13.34
CA PHE A 238 -5.71 9.34 12.95
C PHE A 238 -5.42 10.53 12.06
N PHE A 239 -4.37 11.24 12.35
CA PHE A 239 -4.00 12.45 11.62
C PHE A 239 -2.49 12.70 11.71
N ARG A 240 -2.02 13.59 10.90
CA ARG A 240 -0.69 14.18 11.02
C ARG A 240 -0.85 15.67 11.28
N GLU A 241 0.07 16.24 12.02
CA GLU A 241 0.08 17.68 12.34
C GLU A 241 1.49 18.22 12.24
N ASP A 242 1.61 19.56 12.20
CA ASP A 242 2.90 20.21 12.29
C ASP A 242 3.53 19.90 13.64
N ASN A 243 4.83 19.61 13.64
CA ASN A 243 5.53 19.31 14.86
C ASN A 243 5.66 20.58 15.71
N PRO A 244 5.20 20.60 16.95
CA PRO A 244 5.41 21.73 17.85
C PRO A 244 6.87 21.95 18.23
N ASP A 245 7.69 20.89 18.15
CA ASP A 245 9.14 20.99 18.34
C ASP A 245 9.77 21.74 17.16
N LYS A 246 10.39 22.88 17.45
CA LYS A 246 11.03 23.76 16.46
C LYS A 246 12.51 23.48 16.27
N ASN A 247 13.04 22.40 16.86
CA ASN A 247 14.41 21.97 16.61
C ASN A 247 14.61 21.70 15.11
N PRO A 248 15.62 22.29 14.43
CA PRO A 248 15.87 22.06 13.00
C PRO A 248 16.09 20.60 12.63
N GLU A 249 16.52 19.75 13.55
CA GLU A 249 16.70 18.32 13.35
C GLU A 249 15.42 17.49 13.57
N ALA A 250 14.38 18.11 14.18
CA ALA A 250 13.10 17.43 14.39
C ALA A 250 12.31 17.34 13.07
N PRO A 251 11.51 16.29 12.88
CA PRO A 251 10.68 16.16 11.68
C PRO A 251 9.64 17.27 11.64
N LEU A 252 9.37 17.82 10.45
CA LEU A 252 8.37 18.89 10.25
C LEU A 252 6.95 18.47 10.64
N ASN A 253 6.62 17.20 10.40
CA ASN A 253 5.31 16.64 10.76
C ASN A 253 5.46 15.46 11.71
N VAL A 254 4.44 15.26 12.51
CA VAL A 254 4.29 14.10 13.40
C VAL A 254 2.94 13.44 13.17
N SER A 255 2.91 12.13 13.37
CA SER A 255 1.70 11.31 13.22
C SER A 255 1.06 11.09 14.58
N ARG A 256 -0.26 11.21 14.62
CA ARG A 256 -1.06 11.21 15.84
C ARG A 256 -2.22 10.25 15.76
N VAL A 257 -2.61 9.75 16.93
CA VAL A 257 -3.95 9.23 17.19
C VAL A 257 -4.58 10.07 18.29
N ALA A 258 -5.84 10.47 18.09
CA ALA A 258 -6.63 11.11 19.13
C ALA A 258 -7.78 10.23 19.57
N GLN A 259 -8.19 10.42 20.82
CA GLN A 259 -9.32 9.76 21.47
C GLN A 259 -10.33 10.78 21.91
N LEU A 260 -11.61 10.46 21.71
CA LEU A 260 -12.78 11.15 22.26
C LEU A 260 -13.75 10.13 22.83
N CYS A 261 -14.46 10.49 23.88
CA CYS A 261 -15.61 9.71 24.33
C CYS A 261 -16.83 10.05 23.48
N LYS A 262 -17.48 9.04 22.89
CA LYS A 262 -18.69 9.25 22.08
C LYS A 262 -19.81 9.93 22.86
N GLY A 263 -19.97 9.60 24.14
CA GLY A 263 -20.97 10.13 25.05
C GLY A 263 -20.67 11.53 25.61
N ASP A 264 -19.58 12.19 25.19
CA ASP A 264 -19.23 13.56 25.66
C ASP A 264 -20.31 14.55 25.29
N GLN A 265 -20.83 15.32 26.27
CA GLN A 265 -21.89 16.31 26.10
C GLN A 265 -21.38 17.75 26.18
N GLY A 266 -20.07 17.93 26.21
CA GLY A 266 -19.46 19.23 26.55
C GLY A 266 -19.33 19.42 28.06
N GLY A 267 -18.94 20.63 28.48
CA GLY A 267 -18.72 20.96 29.87
C GLY A 267 -19.77 21.92 30.43
N GLU A 268 -19.64 22.17 31.70
CA GLU A 268 -20.58 23.04 32.46
C GLU A 268 -20.35 24.54 32.27
N SER A 269 -19.14 24.93 31.90
CA SER A 269 -18.78 26.35 31.75
C SER A 269 -19.05 26.87 30.33
N SER A 270 -19.23 28.18 30.21
CA SER A 270 -19.37 28.86 28.91
C SER A 270 -18.17 28.62 27.97
N LEU A 271 -16.99 28.29 28.50
CA LEU A 271 -15.79 27.99 27.73
C LEU A 271 -15.75 26.56 27.23
N SER A 272 -16.44 25.63 27.88
CA SER A 272 -16.38 24.20 27.63
C SER A 272 -17.65 23.58 27.02
N VAL A 273 -18.80 24.29 27.11
CA VAL A 273 -20.13 23.77 26.75
C VAL A 273 -20.23 23.28 25.30
N SER A 274 -19.55 23.93 24.36
CA SER A 274 -19.54 23.55 22.93
C SER A 274 -18.27 22.81 22.51
N LYS A 275 -17.45 22.40 23.48
CA LYS A 275 -16.17 21.76 23.15
C LYS A 275 -16.16 20.31 23.58
N TRP A 276 -15.39 19.50 22.85
CA TRP A 276 -15.02 18.18 23.33
C TRP A 276 -14.17 18.29 24.59
N ASN A 277 -14.66 17.72 25.68
CA ASN A 277 -14.01 17.78 26.98
C ASN A 277 -13.13 16.57 27.28
N THR A 278 -13.24 15.52 26.47
CA THR A 278 -12.51 14.27 26.65
C THR A 278 -11.37 14.09 25.64
N PHE A 279 -11.04 15.13 24.86
CA PHE A 279 -10.00 15.06 23.86
C PHE A 279 -8.62 14.83 24.47
N LEU A 280 -7.94 13.78 23.97
CA LEU A 280 -6.51 13.57 24.17
C LEU A 280 -5.88 13.06 22.86
N LYS A 281 -4.58 13.34 22.67
CA LYS A 281 -3.80 12.84 21.54
C LYS A 281 -2.52 12.16 22.00
N ALA A 282 -2.06 11.17 21.22
CA ALA A 282 -0.81 10.46 21.43
C ALA A 282 0.02 10.46 20.13
N MET A 283 1.34 10.42 20.26
CA MET A 283 2.24 10.27 19.12
C MET A 283 2.27 8.81 18.66
N LEU A 284 2.07 8.58 17.36
CA LEU A 284 2.32 7.28 16.71
C LEU A 284 3.77 7.23 16.25
N VAL A 285 4.50 6.20 16.67
CA VAL A 285 5.88 5.94 16.26
C VAL A 285 5.92 4.86 15.19
N CYS A 286 6.62 5.12 14.10
CA CYS A 286 6.95 4.12 13.10
C CYS A 286 8.40 4.32 12.69
N SER A 287 9.31 3.60 13.36
CA SER A 287 10.75 3.74 13.18
C SER A 287 11.45 2.40 13.21
N ASP A 288 12.47 2.26 12.39
CA ASP A 288 13.42 1.16 12.44
C ASP A 288 14.75 1.67 13.02
N THR A 289 14.94 1.39 14.29
CA THR A 289 16.15 1.83 15.03
C THR A 289 17.41 1.13 14.53
N ALA A 290 17.31 -0.11 14.04
CA ALA A 290 18.46 -0.87 13.53
C ALA A 290 19.02 -0.25 12.24
N SER A 291 18.16 0.24 11.35
CA SER A 291 18.57 0.93 10.10
C SER A 291 18.56 2.46 10.22
N ASN A 292 18.28 3.01 11.41
CA ASN A 292 18.13 4.45 11.68
C ASN A 292 17.16 5.15 10.73
N LYS A 293 16.01 4.50 10.44
CA LYS A 293 14.98 5.04 9.55
C LYS A 293 13.74 5.42 10.34
N ASN A 294 13.31 6.68 10.19
CA ASN A 294 12.09 7.21 10.77
C ASN A 294 11.06 7.50 9.68
N PHE A 295 9.81 7.11 9.94
CA PHE A 295 8.68 7.32 9.04
C PHE A 295 7.62 8.14 9.77
N ASN A 296 7.60 9.45 9.52
CA ASN A 296 6.85 10.42 10.34
C ASN A 296 5.54 10.90 9.69
N ARG A 297 5.28 10.51 8.43
CA ARG A 297 4.12 10.98 7.67
C ARG A 297 3.14 9.85 7.46
N LEU A 298 2.11 9.80 8.29
CA LEU A 298 0.98 8.88 8.14
C LEU A 298 0.26 9.16 6.81
N GLN A 299 0.08 8.15 5.98
CA GLN A 299 -0.59 8.24 4.68
C GLN A 299 -2.01 7.66 4.74
N ASP A 300 -2.16 6.49 5.35
CA ASP A 300 -3.46 5.81 5.47
C ASP A 300 -3.48 4.88 6.68
N VAL A 301 -4.69 4.53 7.13
CA VAL A 301 -4.93 3.62 8.24
C VAL A 301 -6.06 2.66 7.92
N PHE A 302 -5.85 1.38 8.23
CA PHE A 302 -6.86 0.34 8.17
C PHE A 302 -7.00 -0.36 9.52
N LEU A 303 -8.22 -0.47 10.02
CA LEU A 303 -8.52 -1.23 11.22
C LEU A 303 -9.03 -2.62 10.81
N LEU A 304 -8.36 -3.64 11.31
CA LEU A 304 -8.75 -5.05 11.12
C LEU A 304 -9.35 -5.56 12.40
N PRO A 305 -10.70 -5.65 12.50
CA PRO A 305 -11.38 -6.18 13.67
C PRO A 305 -11.05 -7.66 13.88
N ASP A 306 -11.10 -8.13 15.11
CA ASP A 306 -11.02 -9.56 15.39
C ASP A 306 -12.36 -10.25 15.11
N PRO A 307 -12.36 -11.48 14.56
CA PRO A 307 -13.60 -12.24 14.30
C PRO A 307 -14.44 -12.54 15.55
N SER A 308 -13.83 -12.55 16.73
CA SER A 308 -14.55 -12.70 17.99
C SER A 308 -15.40 -11.48 18.37
N GLY A 309 -15.24 -10.36 17.64
CA GLY A 309 -15.87 -9.08 17.97
C GLY A 309 -15.24 -8.35 19.15
N GLN A 310 -14.13 -8.86 19.71
CA GLN A 310 -13.41 -8.23 20.80
C GLN A 310 -12.65 -7.02 20.26
N TRP A 311 -13.07 -5.81 20.63
CA TRP A 311 -12.43 -4.56 20.17
C TRP A 311 -10.95 -4.49 20.55
N ARG A 312 -10.54 -5.13 21.67
CA ARG A 312 -9.15 -5.13 22.17
C ARG A 312 -8.19 -5.80 21.22
N ASP A 313 -8.66 -6.78 20.45
CA ASP A 313 -7.85 -7.57 19.53
C ASP A 313 -7.83 -6.98 18.12
N THR A 314 -8.45 -5.81 17.94
CA THR A 314 -8.39 -5.05 16.69
C THR A 314 -6.96 -4.60 16.42
N ARG A 315 -6.47 -4.90 15.21
CA ARG A 315 -5.17 -4.42 14.71
C ARG A 315 -5.35 -3.17 13.88
N VAL A 316 -4.44 -2.23 14.07
CA VAL A 316 -4.41 -0.96 13.36
C VAL A 316 -3.18 -0.95 12.45
N TYR A 317 -3.39 -1.06 11.14
CA TYR A 317 -2.34 -0.99 10.13
C TYR A 317 -2.18 0.45 9.67
N GLY A 318 -1.01 1.03 9.92
CA GLY A 318 -0.68 2.37 9.46
C GLY A 318 0.36 2.33 8.36
N VAL A 319 0.11 3.04 7.28
CA VAL A 319 1.10 3.30 6.21
C VAL A 319 1.74 4.64 6.47
N PHE A 320 3.06 4.65 6.54
CA PHE A 320 3.84 5.86 6.79
C PHE A 320 4.86 6.08 5.68
N SER A 321 5.22 7.32 5.45
CA SER A 321 6.34 7.66 4.58
C SER A 321 7.36 8.55 5.27
N ASN A 322 8.56 8.60 4.70
CA ASN A 322 9.62 9.51 5.10
C ASN A 322 9.81 10.64 4.05
N PRO A 323 10.68 11.62 4.29
CA PRO A 323 10.94 12.70 3.33
C PRO A 323 11.47 12.23 1.96
N TRP A 324 12.06 11.03 1.87
CA TRP A 324 12.56 10.44 0.61
C TRP A 324 11.53 9.57 -0.09
N ASN A 325 10.25 9.61 0.32
CA ASN A 325 9.15 8.80 -0.20
C ASN A 325 9.33 7.28 -0.04
N TYR A 326 10.20 6.83 0.86
CA TYR A 326 10.16 5.43 1.30
C TYR A 326 8.99 5.25 2.25
N SER A 327 8.36 4.09 2.19
CA SER A 327 7.23 3.77 3.06
C SER A 327 7.57 2.65 4.05
N ALA A 328 6.85 2.68 5.16
CA ALA A 328 6.79 1.60 6.13
C ALA A 328 5.34 1.30 6.49
N VAL A 329 5.07 0.05 6.83
CA VAL A 329 3.82 -0.37 7.45
C VAL A 329 4.09 -0.70 8.90
N CYS A 330 3.43 0.02 9.81
CA CYS A 330 3.46 -0.26 11.24
C CYS A 330 2.10 -0.78 11.69
N VAL A 331 2.11 -1.77 12.58
CA VAL A 331 0.90 -2.39 13.12
C VAL A 331 0.82 -2.10 14.60
N TYR A 332 -0.32 -1.60 15.07
CA TYR A 332 -0.57 -1.27 16.46
C TYR A 332 -1.74 -2.10 17.00
N SER A 333 -1.74 -2.33 18.30
CA SER A 333 -2.88 -2.90 19.01
C SER A 333 -3.80 -1.78 19.47
N LEU A 334 -5.11 -1.91 19.22
CA LEU A 334 -6.08 -0.95 19.71
C LEU A 334 -6.16 -0.94 21.24
N SER A 335 -5.96 -2.08 21.88
CA SER A 335 -5.88 -2.18 23.34
C SER A 335 -4.66 -1.45 23.92
N ASP A 336 -3.51 -1.47 23.22
CA ASP A 336 -2.33 -0.71 23.64
C ASP A 336 -2.54 0.80 23.47
N ILE A 337 -3.18 1.22 22.38
CA ILE A 337 -3.59 2.62 22.17
C ILE A 337 -4.48 3.08 23.33
N ASP A 338 -5.52 2.33 23.64
CA ASP A 338 -6.43 2.63 24.76
C ASP A 338 -5.71 2.66 26.10
N LYS A 339 -4.81 1.71 26.35
CA LYS A 339 -3.98 1.68 27.56
C LYS A 339 -3.14 2.93 27.72
N VAL A 340 -2.48 3.40 26.65
CA VAL A 340 -1.69 4.63 26.65
C VAL A 340 -2.54 5.82 27.11
N PHE A 341 -3.75 5.98 26.58
CA PHE A 341 -4.65 7.06 26.99
C PHE A 341 -5.12 6.93 28.44
N ARG A 342 -5.32 5.71 28.94
CA ARG A 342 -5.80 5.49 30.32
C ARG A 342 -4.72 5.65 31.38
N THR A 343 -3.45 5.37 31.05
CA THR A 343 -2.42 5.21 32.09
C THR A 343 -1.27 6.23 32.01
N SER A 344 -1.02 6.83 30.84
CA SER A 344 0.10 7.75 30.65
C SER A 344 -0.11 9.08 31.39
N SER A 345 0.94 9.68 31.94
CA SER A 345 0.90 11.10 32.31
C SER A 345 0.62 11.99 31.10
N LEU A 346 0.25 13.23 31.31
CA LEU A 346 0.17 14.22 30.24
C LEU A 346 1.54 14.88 30.04
N LYS A 347 1.88 15.16 28.81
CA LYS A 347 3.14 15.79 28.44
C LYS A 347 3.21 17.21 29.04
N ASP A 348 4.36 17.51 29.62
CA ASP A 348 4.65 18.81 30.23
C ASP A 348 3.70 19.21 31.40
N TYR A 349 2.96 18.25 31.96
CA TYR A 349 2.11 18.41 33.12
C TYR A 349 2.71 17.69 34.33
N HIS A 350 3.08 18.45 35.35
CA HIS A 350 3.89 17.96 36.49
C HIS A 350 3.15 17.90 37.82
N THR A 351 1.88 18.27 37.85
CA THR A 351 1.05 18.20 39.03
C THR A 351 0.15 16.97 39.06
N ALA A 352 -0.55 16.72 40.14
CA ALA A 352 -1.51 15.62 40.23
C ALA A 352 -2.66 15.82 39.23
N LEU A 353 -3.03 14.77 38.53
CA LEU A 353 -4.15 14.81 37.59
C LEU A 353 -5.47 14.99 38.36
N PRO A 354 -6.40 15.81 37.84
CA PRO A 354 -7.74 15.95 38.43
C PRO A 354 -8.50 14.63 38.39
N ASN A 355 -9.55 14.54 39.21
CA ASN A 355 -10.49 13.40 39.21
C ASN A 355 -11.89 13.90 38.86
N PRO A 356 -12.50 13.42 37.74
CA PRO A 356 -12.04 12.37 36.83
C PRO A 356 -10.81 12.78 36.01
N ARG A 357 -9.99 11.78 35.70
CA ARG A 357 -8.82 11.99 34.85
C ARG A 357 -9.20 12.52 33.46
N PRO A 358 -8.41 13.44 32.85
CA PRO A 358 -8.58 13.86 31.45
C PRO A 358 -8.68 12.65 30.48
N GLY A 359 -9.62 12.72 29.55
CA GLY A 359 -9.88 11.67 28.58
C GLY A 359 -10.67 10.45 29.08
N LYS A 360 -11.11 10.45 30.35
CA LYS A 360 -11.98 9.39 30.90
C LYS A 360 -13.43 9.62 30.47
N CYS A 361 -14.08 8.58 29.96
CA CYS A 361 -15.51 8.62 29.66
C CYS A 361 -16.33 8.50 30.95
N LEU A 362 -17.37 9.30 31.07
CA LEU A 362 -18.25 9.33 32.25
C LEU A 362 -19.59 8.67 31.93
N PRO A 363 -20.15 7.89 32.86
CA PRO A 363 -21.46 7.27 32.68
C PRO A 363 -22.57 8.32 32.74
N ASP A 364 -23.76 7.96 32.26
CA ASP A 364 -25.01 8.73 32.39
C ASP A 364 -24.94 10.15 31.83
N HIS A 365 -24.12 10.37 30.80
CA HIS A 365 -23.92 11.69 30.16
C HIS A 365 -23.52 12.80 31.15
N GLN A 366 -22.82 12.44 32.21
CA GLN A 366 -22.32 13.43 33.17
C GLN A 366 -21.34 14.39 32.47
N PRO A 367 -21.48 15.70 32.69
CA PRO A 367 -20.55 16.67 32.13
C PRO A 367 -19.16 16.51 32.76
N VAL A 368 -18.14 16.77 31.99
CA VAL A 368 -16.75 16.77 32.48
C VAL A 368 -16.52 18.00 33.31
N PRO A 369 -15.99 17.87 34.56
CA PRO A 369 -15.70 19.03 35.41
C PRO A 369 -14.75 20.03 34.75
N THR A 370 -14.96 21.30 35.01
CA THR A 370 -14.19 22.42 34.41
C THR A 370 -12.68 22.26 34.59
N GLU A 371 -12.22 21.83 35.76
CA GLU A 371 -10.80 21.62 36.07
C GLU A 371 -10.22 20.51 35.15
N THR A 372 -10.92 19.38 34.99
CA THR A 372 -10.50 18.28 34.11
C THR A 372 -10.41 18.75 32.67
N PHE A 373 -11.39 19.53 32.19
CA PHE A 373 -11.37 20.11 30.85
C PHE A 373 -10.18 21.05 30.65
N GLN A 374 -9.92 21.98 31.62
CA GLN A 374 -8.82 22.93 31.52
C GLN A 374 -7.46 22.23 31.40
N VAL A 375 -7.25 21.14 32.13
CA VAL A 375 -6.03 20.34 32.03
C VAL A 375 -5.95 19.62 30.68
N ALA A 376 -7.04 19.03 30.17
CA ALA A 376 -7.07 18.39 28.85
C ALA A 376 -6.83 19.39 27.72
N ASP A 377 -7.40 20.59 27.81
CA ASP A 377 -7.29 21.64 26.78
C ASP A 377 -5.88 22.24 26.69
N SER A 378 -5.23 22.42 27.85
CA SER A 378 -3.88 22.99 27.95
C SER A 378 -2.77 21.96 27.74
N HIS A 379 -2.99 20.68 28.07
CA HIS A 379 -2.05 19.57 27.94
C HIS A 379 -2.71 18.38 27.24
N PRO A 380 -3.08 18.52 25.96
CA PRO A 380 -3.85 17.50 25.24
C PRO A 380 -3.04 16.28 24.83
N GLU A 381 -1.71 16.32 24.93
CA GLU A 381 -0.82 15.25 24.54
C GLU A 381 -0.43 14.36 25.72
N VAL A 382 -0.59 13.05 25.59
CA VAL A 382 -0.06 12.09 26.56
C VAL A 382 1.44 11.92 26.39
N ALA A 383 2.17 11.73 27.48
CA ALA A 383 3.63 11.64 27.45
C ALA A 383 4.12 10.33 26.80
N GLN A 384 3.39 9.24 27.01
CA GLN A 384 3.74 7.95 26.41
C GLN A 384 3.37 7.92 24.93
N ARG A 385 4.29 7.45 24.10
CA ARG A 385 4.08 7.24 22.67
C ARG A 385 3.42 5.90 22.40
N VAL A 386 2.69 5.79 21.30
CA VAL A 386 2.14 4.54 20.80
C VAL A 386 3.16 3.90 19.86
N GLU A 387 3.65 2.75 20.24
CA GLU A 387 4.67 2.00 19.50
C GLU A 387 4.06 0.81 18.76
N PRO A 388 4.68 0.34 17.67
CA PRO A 388 4.23 -0.83 16.94
C PRO A 388 4.19 -2.08 17.82
N MET A 389 3.35 -3.04 17.44
CA MET A 389 3.28 -4.36 18.06
C MET A 389 4.59 -5.12 17.89
N GLY A 390 4.76 -6.16 18.70
CA GLY A 390 5.93 -7.03 18.69
C GLY A 390 7.06 -6.58 19.63
N PRO A 391 8.02 -7.46 19.91
CA PRO A 391 9.05 -7.22 20.91
C PRO A 391 10.06 -6.13 20.52
N LEU A 392 10.33 -5.99 19.22
CA LEU A 392 11.30 -5.02 18.70
C LEU A 392 10.72 -3.63 18.46
N LYS A 393 9.39 -3.44 18.54
CA LYS A 393 8.71 -2.17 18.30
C LYS A 393 9.07 -1.51 16.96
N THR A 394 9.34 -2.32 15.95
CA THR A 394 9.76 -1.91 14.60
C THR A 394 8.59 -2.00 13.61
N PRO A 395 8.70 -1.38 12.43
CA PRO A 395 7.75 -1.62 11.35
C PRO A 395 7.60 -3.10 11.01
N LEU A 396 6.40 -3.51 10.61
CA LEU A 396 6.16 -4.82 10.02
C LEU A 396 7.11 -5.05 8.82
N PHE A 397 7.22 -4.03 7.97
CA PHE A 397 8.25 -3.93 6.93
C PHE A 397 8.38 -2.49 6.45
N HIS A 398 9.47 -2.19 5.78
CA HIS A 398 9.66 -0.95 5.04
C HIS A 398 10.06 -1.23 3.59
N SER A 399 9.79 -0.30 2.69
CA SER A 399 10.01 -0.45 1.26
C SER A 399 10.41 0.87 0.60
N LYS A 400 11.12 0.77 -0.53
CA LYS A 400 11.44 1.91 -1.39
C LYS A 400 10.24 2.42 -2.22
N TYR A 401 9.14 1.68 -2.22
CA TYR A 401 7.91 2.11 -2.88
C TYR A 401 7.17 3.13 -2.01
N HIS A 402 6.55 4.10 -2.66
CA HIS A 402 5.70 5.07 -1.98
C HIS A 402 4.26 4.55 -1.92
N TYR A 403 3.87 4.02 -0.76
CA TYR A 403 2.51 3.53 -0.52
C TYR A 403 1.59 4.66 -0.05
N GLN A 404 0.36 4.68 -0.57
CA GLN A 404 -0.62 5.73 -0.33
C GLN A 404 -1.85 5.23 0.44
N LYS A 405 -2.34 4.02 0.13
CA LYS A 405 -3.54 3.44 0.76
C LYS A 405 -3.30 2.00 1.13
N VAL A 406 -4.05 1.53 2.12
CA VAL A 406 -3.99 0.14 2.60
C VAL A 406 -5.38 -0.39 2.89
N VAL A 407 -5.65 -1.63 2.48
CA VAL A 407 -6.72 -2.47 3.00
C VAL A 407 -6.15 -3.83 3.34
N VAL A 408 -6.71 -4.49 4.34
CA VAL A 408 -6.20 -5.76 4.85
C VAL A 408 -7.33 -6.78 4.90
N HIS A 409 -7.07 -7.96 4.34
CA HIS A 409 -7.96 -9.11 4.38
C HIS A 409 -7.39 -10.19 5.30
N ARG A 410 -8.18 -10.61 6.29
CA ARG A 410 -7.88 -11.80 7.07
C ARG A 410 -8.44 -13.00 6.35
N MET A 411 -7.61 -14.00 6.10
CA MET A 411 -8.04 -15.22 5.45
C MET A 411 -7.44 -16.45 6.11
N GLN A 412 -8.11 -17.57 5.94
CA GLN A 412 -7.66 -18.87 6.40
C GLN A 412 -7.24 -19.72 5.21
N ALA A 413 -6.03 -20.25 5.25
CA ALA A 413 -5.52 -21.18 4.25
C ALA A 413 -6.13 -22.58 4.45
N ARG A 414 -5.92 -23.49 3.48
CA ARG A 414 -6.44 -24.87 3.54
C ARG A 414 -5.90 -25.68 4.72
N ASN A 415 -4.73 -25.36 5.23
CA ASN A 415 -4.15 -25.99 6.42
C ASN A 415 -4.72 -25.47 7.74
N GLY A 416 -5.68 -24.54 7.69
CA GLY A 416 -6.29 -23.93 8.88
C GLY A 416 -5.53 -22.73 9.45
N GLU A 417 -4.34 -22.42 8.96
CA GLU A 417 -3.58 -21.26 9.40
C GLU A 417 -4.19 -19.94 8.91
N THR A 418 -4.15 -18.93 9.76
CA THR A 418 -4.67 -17.59 9.45
C THR A 418 -3.55 -16.68 9.01
N PHE A 419 -3.81 -15.97 7.91
CA PHE A 419 -2.90 -14.99 7.32
C PHE A 419 -3.59 -13.64 7.16
N HIS A 420 -2.80 -12.57 7.16
CA HIS A 420 -3.28 -11.26 6.77
C HIS A 420 -2.68 -10.89 5.41
N VAL A 421 -3.53 -10.52 4.47
CA VAL A 421 -3.12 -10.11 3.13
C VAL A 421 -3.39 -8.61 2.98
N LEU A 422 -2.31 -7.85 2.83
CA LEU A 422 -2.36 -6.41 2.66
C LEU A 422 -2.38 -6.07 1.17
N TYR A 423 -3.27 -5.17 0.78
CA TYR A 423 -3.29 -4.55 -0.54
C TYR A 423 -2.89 -3.08 -0.38
N LEU A 424 -1.75 -2.73 -0.96
CA LEU A 424 -1.10 -1.43 -0.80
C LEU A 424 -1.03 -0.73 -2.16
N THR A 425 -1.65 0.44 -2.28
CA THR A 425 -1.55 1.22 -3.52
C THR A 425 -0.24 1.99 -3.56
N THR A 426 0.38 2.05 -4.74
CA THR A 426 1.59 2.84 -4.98
C THR A 426 1.26 4.16 -5.67
N ASP A 427 2.18 5.12 -5.62
CA ASP A 427 2.13 6.38 -6.38
C ASP A 427 2.16 6.19 -7.90
N ARG A 428 2.55 4.99 -8.37
CA ARG A 428 2.56 4.62 -9.80
C ARG A 428 1.24 4.04 -10.28
N GLY A 429 0.23 3.96 -9.41
CA GLY A 429 -1.09 3.40 -9.73
C GLY A 429 -1.12 1.89 -9.80
N THR A 430 -0.20 1.21 -9.15
CA THR A 430 -0.19 -0.24 -8.96
C THR A 430 -0.62 -0.62 -7.56
N ILE A 431 -0.93 -1.89 -7.35
CA ILE A 431 -1.31 -2.47 -6.06
C ILE A 431 -0.33 -3.57 -5.73
N HIS A 432 0.30 -3.51 -4.56
CA HIS A 432 1.10 -4.60 -4.04
C HIS A 432 0.24 -5.49 -3.15
N LYS A 433 0.27 -6.78 -3.41
CA LYS A 433 -0.33 -7.84 -2.58
C LYS A 433 0.76 -8.41 -1.68
N VAL A 434 0.65 -8.14 -0.37
CA VAL A 434 1.66 -8.49 0.62
C VAL A 434 1.06 -9.44 1.65
N LEU A 435 1.73 -10.56 1.88
CA LEU A 435 1.37 -11.54 2.89
C LEU A 435 2.04 -11.20 4.22
N GLU A 436 1.28 -11.19 5.30
CA GLU A 436 1.73 -11.27 6.68
C GLU A 436 1.37 -12.63 7.25
N SER A 437 2.38 -13.42 7.62
CA SER A 437 2.21 -14.62 8.43
C SER A 437 2.39 -14.26 9.90
N VAL A 438 1.33 -14.38 10.68
CA VAL A 438 1.31 -13.99 12.10
C VAL A 438 1.93 -15.10 12.93
N GLY A 439 3.22 -15.00 13.22
CA GLY A 439 3.93 -15.92 14.14
C GLY A 439 3.90 -15.43 15.59
N GLN A 440 4.20 -16.34 16.53
CA GLN A 440 4.23 -16.00 17.97
C GLN A 440 5.38 -15.04 18.33
N GLU A 441 6.53 -15.14 17.67
CA GLU A 441 7.71 -14.32 17.95
C GLU A 441 7.94 -13.22 16.89
N HIS A 442 7.78 -13.53 15.62
CA HIS A 442 7.98 -12.60 14.51
C HIS A 442 6.95 -12.83 13.39
N SER A 443 6.41 -11.74 12.86
CA SER A 443 5.63 -11.79 11.63
C SER A 443 6.57 -11.88 10.42
N LEU A 444 6.34 -12.86 9.56
CA LEU A 444 7.03 -12.96 8.28
C LEU A 444 6.23 -12.21 7.22
N VAL A 445 6.92 -11.41 6.44
CA VAL A 445 6.32 -10.62 5.35
C VAL A 445 6.85 -11.11 4.02
N PHE A 446 5.93 -11.31 3.06
CA PHE A 446 6.27 -11.72 1.71
C PHE A 446 5.45 -10.90 0.70
N ASN A 447 6.11 -10.16 -0.18
CA ASN A 447 5.44 -9.38 -1.21
C ASN A 447 5.20 -10.26 -2.44
N ILE A 448 3.94 -10.71 -2.57
CA ILE A 448 3.53 -11.73 -3.55
C ILE A 448 3.59 -11.17 -4.97
N MET A 449 2.87 -10.07 -5.23
CA MET A 449 2.76 -9.52 -6.57
C MET A 449 2.48 -8.02 -6.57
N GLU A 450 2.83 -7.41 -7.70
CA GLU A 450 2.37 -6.10 -8.13
C GLU A 450 1.26 -6.26 -9.16
N ILE A 451 0.11 -5.67 -8.93
CA ILE A 451 -1.05 -5.71 -9.82
C ILE A 451 -1.20 -4.35 -10.48
N GLN A 452 -1.25 -4.31 -11.80
CA GLN A 452 -1.63 -3.13 -12.57
C GLN A 452 -3.14 -3.23 -12.88
N PRO A 453 -3.99 -2.46 -12.16
CA PRO A 453 -5.45 -2.62 -12.25
C PRO A 453 -6.06 -1.93 -13.46
N PHE A 454 -5.39 -0.93 -14.03
CA PHE A 454 -5.90 -0.07 -15.09
C PHE A 454 -5.25 -0.34 -16.45
N ARG A 455 -5.91 0.11 -17.53
CA ARG A 455 -5.34 0.04 -18.90
C ARG A 455 -4.14 0.94 -19.06
N HIS A 456 -4.18 2.10 -18.42
CA HIS A 456 -3.12 3.10 -18.43
C HIS A 456 -2.66 3.37 -17.00
N ALA A 457 -1.38 3.61 -16.83
CA ALA A 457 -0.84 3.99 -15.52
C ALA A 457 -1.50 5.29 -15.04
N ALA A 458 -2.21 5.22 -13.93
CA ALA A 458 -2.91 6.33 -13.33
C ALA A 458 -2.99 6.16 -11.81
N ALA A 459 -2.91 7.27 -11.07
CA ALA A 459 -3.01 7.25 -9.61
C ALA A 459 -4.35 6.66 -9.14
N ILE A 460 -4.30 5.81 -8.13
CA ILE A 460 -5.50 5.23 -7.51
C ILE A 460 -6.11 6.27 -6.57
N GLN A 461 -7.31 6.73 -6.88
CA GLN A 461 -8.00 7.72 -6.07
C GLN A 461 -8.70 7.11 -4.85
N ALA A 462 -9.38 5.98 -5.05
CA ALA A 462 -10.02 5.25 -3.96
C ALA A 462 -9.86 3.74 -4.15
N MET A 463 -9.93 3.01 -3.04
CA MET A 463 -9.84 1.56 -2.99
C MET A 463 -10.75 1.05 -1.87
N THR A 464 -11.54 0.02 -2.16
CA THR A 464 -12.37 -0.69 -1.18
C THR A 464 -12.31 -2.18 -1.39
N LEU A 465 -12.38 -2.93 -0.30
CA LEU A 465 -12.27 -4.38 -0.26
C LEU A 465 -13.64 -5.00 0.04
N ASP A 466 -14.07 -5.92 -0.81
CA ASP A 466 -15.20 -6.82 -0.56
C ASP A 466 -14.64 -8.21 -0.19
N THR A 467 -14.67 -8.53 1.08
CA THR A 467 -14.17 -9.81 1.62
C THR A 467 -15.05 -10.98 1.23
N ASP A 468 -16.37 -10.77 1.14
CA ASP A 468 -17.35 -11.83 0.89
C ASP A 468 -17.26 -12.33 -0.55
N ARG A 469 -17.14 -11.40 -1.49
CA ARG A 469 -16.96 -11.71 -2.91
C ARG A 469 -15.50 -11.88 -3.31
N ARG A 470 -14.57 -11.61 -2.42
CA ARG A 470 -13.11 -11.64 -2.69
C ARG A 470 -12.72 -10.74 -3.87
N LYS A 471 -13.22 -9.52 -3.84
CA LYS A 471 -12.98 -8.51 -4.87
C LYS A 471 -12.39 -7.24 -4.25
N LEU A 472 -11.56 -6.59 -5.03
CA LEU A 472 -11.03 -5.27 -4.73
C LEU A 472 -11.55 -4.30 -5.78
N TYR A 473 -12.25 -3.26 -5.36
CA TYR A 473 -12.70 -2.21 -6.25
C TYR A 473 -11.77 -1.01 -6.13
N VAL A 474 -11.28 -0.56 -7.26
CA VAL A 474 -10.36 0.57 -7.34
C VAL A 474 -10.74 1.50 -8.49
N ASN A 475 -10.50 2.78 -8.31
CA ASN A 475 -10.70 3.73 -9.40
C ASN A 475 -9.52 4.70 -9.56
N SER A 476 -9.34 5.13 -10.78
CA SER A 476 -8.50 6.25 -11.19
C SER A 476 -9.37 7.44 -11.61
N GLN A 477 -8.75 8.47 -12.17
CA GLN A 477 -9.50 9.54 -12.83
C GLN A 477 -10.17 9.15 -14.16
N TRP A 478 -9.88 7.95 -14.69
CA TRP A 478 -10.32 7.49 -16.00
C TRP A 478 -11.34 6.35 -15.93
N GLU A 479 -11.11 5.40 -15.05
CA GLU A 479 -11.82 4.13 -15.02
C GLU A 479 -11.94 3.54 -13.62
N VAL A 480 -12.92 2.65 -13.47
CA VAL A 480 -13.12 1.77 -12.31
C VAL A 480 -12.76 0.36 -12.70
N SER A 481 -12.07 -0.36 -11.83
CA SER A 481 -11.68 -1.76 -12.01
C SER A 481 -12.11 -2.59 -10.80
N GLN A 482 -12.70 -3.76 -11.09
CA GLN A 482 -12.88 -4.84 -10.13
C GLN A 482 -11.74 -5.84 -10.29
N VAL A 483 -10.94 -6.04 -9.27
CA VAL A 483 -9.79 -6.94 -9.28
C VAL A 483 -10.06 -8.14 -8.36
N PRO A 484 -10.02 -9.38 -8.85
CA PRO A 484 -10.14 -10.56 -7.99
C PRO A 484 -8.95 -10.65 -7.02
N LEU A 485 -9.19 -11.15 -5.80
CA LEU A 485 -8.11 -11.38 -4.83
C LEU A 485 -7.31 -12.65 -5.15
N ASP A 486 -7.89 -13.58 -5.91
CA ASP A 486 -7.39 -14.92 -6.22
C ASP A 486 -6.89 -15.03 -7.68
N LEU A 487 -5.98 -14.15 -8.07
CA LEU A 487 -5.37 -14.12 -9.40
C LEU A 487 -4.35 -15.26 -9.60
N CYS A 488 -4.78 -16.52 -9.46
CA CYS A 488 -3.88 -17.68 -9.42
C CYS A 488 -3.26 -18.03 -10.77
N GLU A 489 -3.95 -17.76 -11.86
CA GLU A 489 -3.49 -18.08 -13.23
C GLU A 489 -2.19 -17.35 -13.61
N VAL A 490 -1.90 -16.21 -12.95
CA VAL A 490 -0.69 -15.43 -13.24
C VAL A 490 0.61 -16.12 -12.80
N TYR A 491 0.53 -17.17 -11.97
CA TYR A 491 1.71 -17.88 -11.48
C TYR A 491 2.25 -18.93 -12.45
N GLY A 492 1.64 -19.04 -13.64
CA GLY A 492 2.07 -19.94 -14.71
C GLY A 492 1.58 -21.38 -14.54
N GLY A 493 1.96 -22.23 -15.50
CA GLY A 493 1.46 -23.60 -15.63
C GLY A 493 2.18 -24.63 -14.76
N GLY A 494 3.22 -24.26 -14.00
CA GLY A 494 4.03 -25.21 -13.22
C GLY A 494 3.70 -25.21 -11.72
N CYS A 495 3.80 -26.39 -11.09
CA CYS A 495 3.62 -26.53 -9.64
C CYS A 495 4.56 -25.61 -8.86
N HIS A 496 5.83 -25.54 -9.25
CA HIS A 496 6.83 -24.72 -8.59
C HIS A 496 6.46 -23.23 -8.63
N GLY A 497 6.00 -22.71 -9.77
CA GLY A 497 5.55 -21.32 -9.91
C GLY A 497 4.41 -20.99 -8.97
N CYS A 498 3.43 -21.89 -8.87
CA CYS A 498 2.26 -21.78 -7.98
C CYS A 498 2.65 -21.76 -6.50
N LEU A 499 3.41 -22.76 -6.05
CA LEU A 499 3.77 -22.89 -4.63
C LEU A 499 4.79 -21.84 -4.18
N MET A 500 5.74 -21.47 -5.04
CA MET A 500 6.71 -20.41 -4.76
C MET A 500 6.07 -19.02 -4.62
N ALA A 501 4.85 -18.83 -5.14
CA ALA A 501 4.09 -17.59 -4.95
C ALA A 501 3.68 -17.37 -3.50
N ARG A 502 3.51 -18.42 -2.71
CA ARG A 502 3.03 -18.37 -1.32
C ARG A 502 1.72 -17.61 -1.16
N ASP A 503 0.91 -17.59 -2.22
CA ASP A 503 -0.37 -16.89 -2.19
C ASP A 503 -1.41 -17.74 -1.47
N PRO A 504 -1.95 -17.26 -0.32
CA PRO A 504 -2.88 -18.06 0.46
C PRO A 504 -4.23 -18.29 -0.22
N PHE A 505 -4.54 -17.54 -1.28
CA PHE A 505 -5.74 -17.77 -2.11
C PHE A 505 -5.56 -18.86 -3.14
N CYS A 506 -4.32 -19.34 -3.40
CA CYS A 506 -3.99 -20.20 -4.52
C CYS A 506 -3.38 -21.53 -4.08
N GLY A 507 -3.60 -22.54 -4.88
CA GLY A 507 -2.98 -23.84 -4.71
C GLY A 507 -2.86 -24.59 -6.05
N TRP A 508 -1.99 -25.61 -6.06
CA TRP A 508 -1.76 -26.44 -7.23
C TRP A 508 -2.73 -27.60 -7.28
N ASN A 509 -3.43 -27.77 -8.39
CA ASN A 509 -4.33 -28.89 -8.65
C ASN A 509 -4.25 -29.31 -10.11
N GLN A 510 -4.00 -30.62 -10.39
CA GLN A 510 -4.10 -31.28 -11.69
C GLN A 510 -3.51 -30.48 -12.86
N GLY A 511 -2.28 -29.99 -12.71
CA GLY A 511 -1.56 -29.34 -13.81
C GLY A 511 -1.72 -27.82 -13.89
N ARG A 512 -2.44 -27.17 -12.96
CA ARG A 512 -2.64 -25.73 -12.94
C ARG A 512 -2.71 -25.13 -11.55
N CYS A 513 -2.38 -23.85 -11.45
CA CYS A 513 -2.58 -23.05 -10.24
C CYS A 513 -4.01 -22.51 -10.20
N VAL A 514 -4.76 -22.85 -9.16
CA VAL A 514 -6.20 -22.53 -9.06
C VAL A 514 -6.51 -21.83 -7.74
N SER A 515 -7.62 -21.10 -7.72
CA SER A 515 -8.18 -20.56 -6.48
C SER A 515 -8.63 -21.69 -5.56
N ILE A 516 -8.29 -21.61 -4.27
CA ILE A 516 -8.74 -22.57 -3.26
C ILE A 516 -10.27 -22.59 -3.08
N TYR A 517 -10.95 -21.58 -3.60
CA TYR A 517 -12.42 -21.46 -3.55
C TYR A 517 -13.10 -21.99 -4.83
N SER A 518 -12.35 -22.21 -5.90
CA SER A 518 -12.92 -22.70 -7.17
C SER A 518 -13.08 -24.21 -7.26
N THR A 519 -12.52 -24.94 -6.30
CA THR A 519 -12.56 -26.42 -6.28
C THR A 519 -12.81 -26.96 -4.90
N GLN A 520 -13.58 -28.05 -4.81
CA GLN A 520 -13.74 -28.83 -3.58
C GLN A 520 -12.64 -29.89 -3.42
N GLU A 521 -11.88 -30.17 -4.47
CA GLU A 521 -10.77 -31.11 -4.42
C GLU A 521 -9.62 -30.60 -3.56
N SER A 522 -8.78 -31.50 -3.11
CA SER A 522 -7.56 -31.16 -2.38
C SER A 522 -6.59 -30.43 -3.32
N VAL A 523 -6.12 -29.27 -2.90
CA VAL A 523 -5.07 -28.52 -3.60
C VAL A 523 -3.78 -28.58 -2.79
N LEU A 524 -2.64 -28.66 -3.48
CA LEU A 524 -1.36 -28.49 -2.85
C LEU A 524 -1.15 -26.99 -2.59
N GLN A 525 -0.94 -26.63 -1.35
CA GLN A 525 -0.69 -25.27 -0.92
C GLN A 525 0.48 -25.24 0.05
N SER A 526 1.45 -24.37 -0.19
CA SER A 526 2.57 -24.16 0.72
C SER A 526 2.78 -22.67 0.90
N ILE A 527 2.63 -22.22 2.14
CA ILE A 527 2.85 -20.82 2.52
C ILE A 527 4.11 -20.72 3.39
N ASN A 528 4.63 -21.86 3.82
CA ASN A 528 5.86 -21.93 4.58
C ASN A 528 7.00 -21.23 3.81
N PRO A 529 7.73 -20.27 4.44
CA PRO A 529 8.75 -19.47 3.79
C PRO A 529 9.98 -20.27 3.34
N ASP A 530 10.26 -21.44 3.92
CA ASP A 530 11.57 -22.05 3.73
C ASP A 530 11.70 -22.85 2.44
N GLU A 531 10.80 -23.76 2.14
CA GLU A 531 10.95 -24.65 0.97
C GLU A 531 9.61 -25.06 0.33
N PRO A 532 8.79 -24.11 -0.15
CA PRO A 532 7.45 -24.43 -0.68
C PRO A 532 7.49 -25.38 -1.90
N HIS A 533 8.53 -25.30 -2.69
CA HIS A 533 8.72 -26.11 -3.92
C HIS A 533 8.89 -27.60 -3.67
N LYS A 534 9.33 -28.01 -2.48
CA LYS A 534 9.52 -29.43 -2.14
C LYS A 534 8.21 -30.23 -2.06
N GLN A 535 7.07 -29.56 -1.97
CA GLN A 535 5.77 -30.21 -1.95
C GLN A 535 5.27 -30.58 -3.35
N CYS A 536 5.93 -30.13 -4.41
CA CYS A 536 5.56 -30.51 -5.77
C CYS A 536 5.81 -32.00 -6.03
N PRO A 537 4.93 -32.69 -6.80
CA PRO A 537 5.08 -34.09 -7.15
C PRO A 537 6.42 -34.40 -7.81
N ASN A 538 6.91 -33.49 -8.67
CA ASN A 538 8.25 -33.50 -9.23
C ASN A 538 9.09 -32.44 -8.51
N PRO A 539 10.00 -32.81 -7.60
CA PRO A 539 10.82 -31.84 -6.89
C PRO A 539 11.86 -31.15 -7.80
N LYS A 540 12.19 -31.75 -8.95
CA LYS A 540 13.03 -31.13 -9.97
C LYS A 540 12.16 -30.39 -10.98
N PRO A 541 12.49 -29.14 -11.31
CA PRO A 541 11.81 -28.42 -12.38
C PRO A 541 12.12 -29.07 -13.74
N ASP A 542 11.18 -28.92 -14.67
CA ASP A 542 11.38 -29.35 -16.05
C ASP A 542 12.53 -28.57 -16.69
N GLU A 543 13.40 -29.29 -17.42
CA GLU A 543 14.48 -28.66 -18.17
C GLU A 543 13.89 -27.97 -19.42
N PRO A 544 14.30 -26.72 -19.72
CA PRO A 544 13.81 -26.03 -20.90
C PRO A 544 14.36 -26.66 -22.17
N PRO A 545 13.60 -26.64 -23.29
CA PRO A 545 14.08 -27.13 -24.55
C PRO A 545 15.29 -26.33 -25.05
N VAL A 546 16.25 -27.02 -25.66
CA VAL A 546 17.45 -26.38 -26.23
C VAL A 546 17.07 -25.56 -27.45
N GLN A 547 17.33 -24.26 -27.41
CA GLN A 547 17.17 -23.34 -28.54
C GLN A 547 18.50 -23.27 -29.32
N LYS A 548 18.49 -23.73 -30.59
CA LYS A 548 19.70 -23.72 -31.43
C LYS A 548 19.70 -22.52 -32.36
N VAL A 549 20.82 -21.82 -32.39
CA VAL A 549 21.02 -20.65 -33.25
C VAL A 549 22.37 -20.75 -33.95
N SER A 550 22.36 -20.64 -35.27
CA SER A 550 23.56 -20.55 -36.10
C SER A 550 23.91 -19.07 -36.35
N LEU A 551 25.15 -18.71 -36.08
CA LEU A 551 25.61 -17.32 -36.13
C LEU A 551 26.84 -17.19 -37.03
N ALA A 552 26.84 -16.15 -37.88
CA ALA A 552 27.97 -15.77 -38.69
C ALA A 552 29.13 -15.28 -37.82
N ARG A 553 30.37 -15.58 -38.23
CA ARG A 553 31.56 -15.07 -37.57
C ARG A 553 31.58 -13.55 -37.54
N ASN A 554 31.95 -12.98 -36.39
CA ASN A 554 31.98 -11.56 -36.11
C ASN A 554 30.59 -10.89 -36.05
N SER A 555 29.51 -11.65 -36.04
CA SER A 555 28.16 -11.12 -35.79
C SER A 555 27.95 -10.72 -34.35
N ARG A 556 27.01 -9.79 -34.12
CA ARG A 556 26.53 -9.42 -32.79
C ARG A 556 25.29 -10.23 -32.47
N TYR A 557 25.19 -10.70 -31.24
CA TYR A 557 24.03 -11.45 -30.82
C TYR A 557 23.73 -11.20 -29.33
N TYR A 558 22.50 -11.36 -28.91
CA TYR A 558 22.14 -11.33 -27.51
C TYR A 558 21.22 -12.47 -27.14
N LEU A 559 21.51 -13.10 -26.00
CA LEU A 559 20.70 -14.11 -25.38
C LEU A 559 19.79 -13.44 -24.36
N SER A 560 18.48 -13.76 -24.38
CA SER A 560 17.48 -13.20 -23.50
C SER A 560 16.89 -14.28 -22.62
N CYS A 561 16.90 -14.04 -21.31
CA CYS A 561 16.29 -14.92 -20.33
C CYS A 561 15.20 -14.15 -19.58
N PRO A 562 13.91 -14.52 -19.71
CA PRO A 562 12.83 -13.89 -18.99
C PRO A 562 12.97 -14.04 -17.47
N MET A 563 12.87 -12.94 -16.74
CA MET A 563 12.93 -12.93 -15.28
C MET A 563 11.51 -13.03 -14.70
N GLU A 564 11.04 -14.26 -14.47
CA GLU A 564 9.68 -14.53 -13.98
C GLU A 564 9.49 -14.15 -12.51
N SER A 565 10.54 -14.27 -11.69
CA SER A 565 10.52 -13.88 -10.28
C SER A 565 11.53 -12.78 -10.02
N ARG A 566 11.08 -11.70 -9.39
CA ARG A 566 11.95 -10.62 -8.90
C ARG A 566 12.60 -10.95 -7.56
N HIS A 567 12.32 -12.12 -6.99
CA HIS A 567 12.99 -12.65 -5.80
C HIS A 567 14.11 -13.62 -6.13
N ALA A 568 14.28 -13.98 -7.42
CA ALA A 568 15.35 -14.83 -7.90
C ALA A 568 16.52 -14.00 -8.44
N THR A 569 17.72 -14.51 -8.28
CA THR A 569 18.90 -14.06 -9.01
C THR A 569 19.08 -14.87 -10.26
N TYR A 570 19.48 -14.22 -11.34
CA TYR A 570 19.68 -14.89 -12.64
C TYR A 570 21.14 -14.84 -13.03
N SER A 571 21.62 -15.92 -13.64
CA SER A 571 22.98 -15.97 -14.18
C SER A 571 23.05 -16.73 -15.49
N TRP A 572 23.79 -16.20 -16.45
CA TRP A 572 24.18 -16.89 -17.65
C TRP A 572 25.46 -17.66 -17.40
N ARG A 573 25.47 -18.97 -17.77
CA ARG A 573 26.64 -19.83 -17.74
C ARG A 573 26.96 -20.33 -19.11
N HIS A 574 28.26 -20.35 -19.42
CA HIS A 574 28.83 -20.96 -20.60
C HIS A 574 30.04 -21.81 -20.17
N ASN A 575 30.11 -23.07 -20.62
CA ASN A 575 31.20 -23.99 -20.28
C ASN A 575 31.52 -24.05 -18.76
N LYS A 576 30.48 -24.05 -17.89
CA LYS A 576 30.55 -24.05 -16.44
C LYS A 576 31.06 -22.73 -15.80
N THR A 577 31.36 -21.72 -16.59
CA THR A 577 31.73 -20.38 -16.10
C THR A 577 30.52 -19.45 -16.09
N VAL A 578 30.48 -18.55 -15.10
CA VAL A 578 29.45 -17.51 -15.05
C VAL A 578 29.90 -16.33 -15.91
N GLU A 579 29.20 -16.09 -17.00
CA GLU A 579 29.49 -14.99 -17.93
C GLU A 579 28.84 -13.69 -17.46
N GLN A 580 27.62 -13.78 -16.90
CA GLN A 580 26.88 -12.62 -16.43
C GLN A 580 25.94 -12.98 -15.29
N ARG A 581 25.77 -12.04 -14.34
CA ARG A 581 24.73 -12.09 -13.30
C ARG A 581 23.77 -10.93 -13.50
N CYS A 582 22.48 -11.20 -13.34
CA CYS A 582 21.43 -10.20 -13.35
C CYS A 582 20.65 -10.24 -12.05
N GLU A 583 20.54 -9.08 -11.40
CA GLU A 583 19.59 -8.91 -10.32
C GLU A 583 18.30 -8.31 -10.88
N PRO A 584 17.13 -8.77 -10.47
CA PRO A 584 15.88 -8.23 -10.94
C PRO A 584 15.75 -6.75 -10.56
N GLY A 585 15.78 -5.90 -11.58
CA GLY A 585 15.59 -4.46 -11.45
C GLY A 585 14.24 -4.02 -12.02
N HIS A 586 13.80 -2.80 -11.71
CA HIS A 586 12.55 -2.25 -12.23
C HIS A 586 12.56 -1.97 -13.74
N GLN A 587 13.73 -1.99 -14.37
CA GLN A 587 13.91 -1.50 -15.73
C GLN A 587 14.04 -2.57 -16.79
N SER A 588 14.35 -3.81 -16.44
CA SER A 588 14.51 -4.89 -17.43
C SER A 588 13.70 -6.13 -17.03
N PRO A 589 12.79 -6.61 -17.86
CA PRO A 589 12.08 -7.88 -17.65
C PRO A 589 12.94 -9.10 -17.98
N ASN A 590 14.12 -8.92 -18.59
CA ASN A 590 14.98 -9.97 -19.06
C ASN A 590 16.43 -9.82 -18.59
N CYS A 591 17.07 -10.93 -18.28
CA CYS A 591 18.52 -11.02 -18.14
C CYS A 591 19.13 -11.21 -19.52
N ILE A 592 19.84 -10.21 -20.03
CA ILE A 592 20.39 -10.21 -21.39
C ILE A 592 21.89 -10.39 -21.33
N LEU A 593 22.40 -11.45 -21.99
CA LEU A 593 23.82 -11.62 -22.26
C LEU A 593 24.12 -11.14 -23.69
N PHE A 594 24.97 -10.12 -23.82
CA PHE A 594 25.35 -9.56 -25.10
C PHE A 594 26.70 -10.11 -25.59
N ILE A 595 26.73 -10.65 -26.79
CA ILE A 595 27.92 -11.11 -27.49
C ILE A 595 28.21 -10.10 -28.60
N GLU A 596 29.21 -9.27 -28.38
CA GLU A 596 29.56 -8.20 -29.32
C GLU A 596 30.17 -8.73 -30.63
N ASN A 597 30.98 -9.80 -30.54
CA ASN A 597 31.72 -10.35 -31.64
C ASN A 597 31.76 -11.85 -31.50
N PHE A 598 30.93 -12.55 -32.28
CA PHE A 598 30.81 -14.01 -32.24
C PHE A 598 32.03 -14.70 -32.84
N THR A 599 32.70 -15.52 -32.03
CA THR A 599 33.91 -16.27 -32.40
C THR A 599 33.83 -17.72 -31.92
N SER A 600 34.80 -18.56 -32.26
CA SER A 600 34.83 -19.97 -31.83
C SER A 600 34.75 -20.17 -30.30
N ARG A 601 35.22 -19.23 -29.51
CA ARG A 601 35.11 -19.29 -28.04
C ARG A 601 33.66 -19.16 -27.52
N HIS A 602 32.76 -18.67 -28.37
CA HIS A 602 31.34 -18.47 -28.02
C HIS A 602 30.46 -19.64 -28.50
N HIS A 603 31.05 -20.67 -29.14
CA HIS A 603 30.30 -21.87 -29.51
C HIS A 603 29.93 -22.69 -28.29
N GLY A 604 28.78 -23.34 -28.32
CA GLY A 604 28.35 -24.29 -27.32
C GLY A 604 27.10 -23.87 -26.55
N HIS A 605 26.96 -24.48 -25.39
CA HIS A 605 25.73 -24.33 -24.58
C HIS A 605 25.78 -23.18 -23.61
N TYR A 606 24.69 -22.41 -23.57
CA TYR A 606 24.45 -21.33 -22.64
C TYR A 606 23.22 -21.64 -21.79
N HIS A 607 23.38 -21.61 -20.51
CA HIS A 607 22.34 -21.91 -19.54
C HIS A 607 22.00 -20.65 -18.76
N CYS A 608 20.73 -20.22 -18.79
CA CYS A 608 20.22 -19.22 -17.89
C CYS A 608 19.68 -19.91 -16.64
N GLU A 609 20.33 -19.70 -15.53
CA GLU A 609 19.98 -20.26 -14.22
C GLU A 609 19.28 -19.21 -13.35
N ALA A 610 18.18 -19.61 -12.69
CA ALA A 610 17.45 -18.81 -11.72
C ALA A 610 17.54 -19.46 -10.34
N GLN A 611 17.89 -18.67 -9.32
CA GLN A 611 17.94 -19.12 -7.94
C GLN A 611 17.11 -18.22 -7.03
N GLU A 612 16.11 -18.80 -6.35
CA GLU A 612 15.25 -18.13 -5.36
C GLU A 612 15.31 -18.89 -4.03
N GLY A 613 16.10 -18.40 -3.08
CA GLY A 613 16.40 -19.13 -1.85
C GLY A 613 17.11 -20.46 -2.12
N SER A 614 16.51 -21.57 -1.66
CA SER A 614 17.02 -22.94 -1.95
C SER A 614 16.51 -23.50 -3.28
N TYR A 615 15.56 -22.85 -3.94
CA TYR A 615 15.01 -23.28 -5.22
C TYR A 615 15.90 -22.83 -6.38
N PHE A 616 16.31 -23.81 -7.18
CA PHE A 616 17.14 -23.62 -8.36
C PHE A 616 16.44 -24.22 -9.58
N ARG A 617 16.46 -23.50 -10.71
CA ARG A 617 16.01 -24.02 -12.00
C ARG A 617 16.83 -23.44 -13.15
N GLU A 618 16.93 -24.20 -14.22
CA GLU A 618 17.33 -23.69 -15.52
C GLU A 618 16.12 -23.03 -16.19
N ALA A 619 16.25 -21.73 -16.51
CA ALA A 619 15.15 -20.96 -17.09
C ALA A 619 15.17 -20.95 -18.62
N GLN A 620 16.38 -21.00 -19.23
CA GLN A 620 16.59 -21.05 -20.69
C GLN A 620 17.85 -21.83 -20.99
N HIS A 621 17.82 -22.56 -22.14
CA HIS A 621 18.95 -23.30 -22.67
C HIS A 621 19.16 -22.96 -24.14
N TRP A 622 20.33 -22.46 -24.49
CA TRP A 622 20.69 -22.09 -25.85
C TRP A 622 21.94 -22.85 -26.29
N GLU A 623 21.97 -23.22 -27.56
CA GLU A 623 23.15 -23.76 -28.22
C GLU A 623 23.53 -22.86 -29.40
N LEU A 624 24.69 -22.21 -29.28
CA LEU A 624 25.21 -21.35 -30.34
C LEU A 624 26.18 -22.10 -31.21
N LEU A 625 25.85 -22.16 -32.50
CA LEU A 625 26.58 -22.86 -33.54
C LEU A 625 27.18 -21.86 -34.55
N PRO A 626 28.31 -22.21 -35.18
CA PRO A 626 28.75 -21.45 -36.34
C PRO A 626 27.76 -21.65 -37.47
N GLU A 627 27.50 -20.60 -38.22
CA GLU A 627 26.85 -20.72 -39.51
C GLU A 627 27.80 -21.53 -40.42
N ASP A 628 27.47 -22.80 -40.67
CA ASP A 628 28.19 -23.60 -41.68
C ASP A 628 28.12 -22.82 -42.97
N GLY A 629 29.28 -22.51 -43.57
CA GLY A 629 29.34 -21.73 -44.79
C GLY A 629 28.49 -22.36 -45.90
N ALA A 630 27.20 -22.17 -45.80
CA ALA A 630 26.27 -22.35 -46.89
C ALA A 630 26.74 -21.36 -47.94
N THR A 631 27.38 -21.94 -48.91
CA THR A 631 27.98 -21.39 -50.09
C THR A 631 27.36 -20.07 -50.48
N ALA A 632 28.19 -19.08 -50.69
CA ALA A 632 27.84 -17.74 -51.24
C ALA A 632 26.94 -17.83 -52.51
N GLU A 633 26.77 -18.99 -53.09
CA GLU A 633 25.88 -19.31 -54.21
C GLU A 633 24.38 -19.17 -53.88
N HIS A 634 23.90 -19.43 -52.64
CA HIS A 634 22.48 -19.27 -52.31
C HIS A 634 22.08 -17.81 -52.14
N LEU A 635 22.96 -16.94 -51.64
CA LEU A 635 22.70 -15.50 -51.54
C LEU A 635 22.82 -14.81 -52.92
N LEU A 636 23.70 -15.25 -53.79
CA LEU A 636 23.78 -14.82 -55.15
C LEU A 636 22.58 -15.27 -55.99
N GLY A 637 22.01 -16.47 -55.71
CA GLY A 637 20.78 -16.94 -56.32
C GLY A 637 19.57 -16.08 -56.00
N HIS A 638 19.39 -15.70 -54.76
CA HIS A 638 18.30 -14.79 -54.36
C HIS A 638 18.50 -13.35 -54.83
N ALA A 639 19.73 -12.82 -54.84
CA ALA A 639 20.02 -11.50 -55.39
C ALA A 639 19.77 -11.44 -56.89
N ARG A 640 20.09 -12.53 -57.67
CA ARG A 640 19.77 -12.63 -59.09
C ARG A 640 18.27 -12.79 -59.35
N ALA A 641 17.53 -13.49 -58.50
CA ALA A 641 16.09 -13.65 -58.62
C ALA A 641 15.36 -12.31 -58.30
N LEU A 642 15.82 -11.54 -57.31
CA LEU A 642 15.30 -10.21 -56.99
C LEU A 642 15.66 -9.19 -58.11
N ALA A 643 16.84 -9.24 -58.69
CA ALA A 643 17.21 -8.38 -59.82
C ALA A 643 16.39 -8.70 -61.09
N ALA A 644 16.13 -9.95 -61.35
CA ALA A 644 15.28 -10.37 -62.49
C ALA A 644 13.82 -9.98 -62.31
N SER A 645 13.27 -10.03 -61.07
CA SER A 645 11.91 -9.58 -60.79
C SER A 645 11.73 -8.04 -60.82
N LEU A 646 12.77 -7.29 -60.52
CA LEU A 646 12.75 -5.82 -60.62
C LEU A 646 12.78 -5.36 -62.09
N TRP A 647 13.44 -6.10 -62.99
CA TRP A 647 13.45 -5.78 -64.43
C TRP A 647 12.10 -6.11 -65.11
N LEU A 648 11.39 -7.11 -64.66
CA LEU A 648 10.05 -7.45 -65.17
C LEU A 648 8.94 -6.52 -64.63
N GLY A 649 9.17 -5.83 -63.54
CA GLY A 649 8.21 -4.85 -62.97
C GLY A 649 8.31 -3.42 -63.57
N VAL A 650 9.43 -3.08 -64.19
CA VAL A 650 9.67 -1.70 -64.71
C VAL A 650 9.26 -1.56 -66.19
N LEU A 651 9.22 -2.64 -66.96
CA LEU A 651 8.81 -2.59 -68.37
C LEU A 651 7.35 -2.25 -68.67
N PRO A 652 6.33 -2.65 -67.85
CA PRO A 652 4.96 -2.27 -68.13
C PRO A 652 4.61 -0.83 -67.79
N THR A 653 5.33 -0.16 -66.87
CA THR A 653 5.02 1.22 -66.46
C THR A 653 5.58 2.28 -67.39
N LEU A 654 6.61 1.96 -68.18
CA LEU A 654 7.15 2.90 -69.16
C LEU A 654 6.35 2.89 -70.48
N VAL A 655 5.57 1.84 -70.79
CA VAL A 655 4.73 1.80 -71.98
C VAL A 655 3.36 2.46 -71.76
N LEU A 656 2.88 2.58 -70.50
CA LEU A 656 1.64 3.27 -70.21
C LEU A 656 1.78 4.80 -70.06
N GLY A 657 2.97 5.30 -69.89
CA GLY A 657 3.27 6.75 -69.77
C GLY A 657 3.39 7.47 -71.13
N LEU A 658 3.41 6.78 -72.26
CA LEU A 658 3.55 7.36 -73.60
C LEU A 658 2.25 7.33 -74.44
N LEU A 659 1.12 6.92 -73.85
CA LEU A 659 -0.19 6.90 -74.52
C LEU A 659 -1.25 7.85 -73.95
N VAL A 660 -0.85 8.81 -73.07
CA VAL A 660 -1.72 9.89 -72.64
C VAL A 660 -0.92 11.20 -72.75
N HIS A 661 -0.79 11.65 -73.98
CA HIS A 661 -0.71 13.06 -74.39
C HIS A 661 -1.21 13.16 -75.82
#